data_141f295ef9b05e95942bd0ee801f2818
#
_entry.id   141f295ef9b05e95942bd0ee801f2818
#
_cell.length_a   1.000
_cell.length_b   1.000
_cell.length_c   1.000
_cell.angle_alpha   90.00
_cell.angle_beta   90.00
_cell.angle_gamma   90.00
#
_symmetry.space_group_name_H-M   'P 1'
#
loop_
_entity.id
_entity.type
_entity.pdbx_description
1 polymer ?
#
loop_
_entity_poly.entity_id
_entity_poly.type
_entity_poly.pdbx_seq_one_letter_code
_entity_poly.pdbx_strand_id
1 'polypeptide(L)'
;MEKTEFSFFQGGIGNIVPTKNITLQEAFRIVQSSDYKTQIEAIRKSKEKSVIDELKKKLDYFVFGVVIKEKRSSSNIERYSGLICLDFDNVADLEKIKGEVCDDKYVTLCFLSPSGNGLKVVAKIATTDFKLAWEQLAGYFRKHFGIEADKSGKDAVRACFVSYDPNAHLNLSAAVYTVKSSTRSDTVKYQKSDLERARLVAERITTSVVDITEGYDNWLKIGFALATFGEDGREIFHQVSSKSISYHAETTDQKFSDCLKNGKFVSPAYFFKAAKDAGIAILKKSNIESSAEPIIRNELYIKDSIITYDLQNFEITIRSGKGVFVVAENFLVFIKFQTKDEKERITWIIEIRRPEEDNIYITVPHDDLFDARAIEKIFGGYKLSFSLNPLQLQKLRKFLFDSTTFPMAKSVLRYGMEPTSELYFFSNLAISKAGEILRPDIHGVINYDDQYFKLPNFQKGIPSAFEYSENKVTFNDWFELFSNAQGEYIGFLTASFLLFSIFRDVGIKANNFSPILFITGVAGSGKSTTFIHLNYVFGTDGKGMTVNLKGKNTEAAVVAKMEQRYNGFQFADDYYPNHPLTPLFQASFDNKAYSKLNQFSENHIDTIDLIPKCTVGIASNFLPDLPSDEPFFSRLILIFNNNRNPSEFQKAAYKKLQVMEQEGITSVLRQLWSYRDIIKKDFKRTYDELKSAFEETLVNYQISNHRYTHNVAQLLSVPYILATRGLITMTDETDLLNFFLEHGKKAILTSESISKDKSSLQEFFGVVQELLDKGSLVSNVHYRLHGSEVTVNFRRIYQKFEFEFRRLNRFEVAPPSIHVLREELLQLVNKPESEFFKKLRFVKENEPGKIDFARDSFSVDCRLLKEKFDFEFS
;
A
#
# COMPACT_ATOMS: atom_id res chain seq x y z
N MET A 1 8.62 19.60 41.01
CA MET A 1 7.44 18.89 40.40
C MET A 1 6.99 19.74 39.23
N GLU A 2 7.19 19.23 38.00
CA GLU A 2 6.63 19.89 36.83
C GLU A 2 5.10 19.97 36.97
N LYS A 3 4.57 21.19 36.75
CA LYS A 3 3.10 21.39 36.78
C LYS A 3 2.49 20.63 35.62
N THR A 4 1.67 19.63 35.92
CA THR A 4 0.90 18.89 34.90
C THR A 4 -0.08 19.86 34.23
N GLU A 5 0.14 20.16 32.94
CA GLU A 5 -0.70 21.08 32.16
C GLU A 5 -1.36 20.34 31.00
N PHE A 6 -2.51 20.86 30.60
CA PHE A 6 -3.29 20.39 29.45
C PHE A 6 -4.06 21.55 28.80
N SER A 7 -4.54 21.34 27.57
CA SER A 7 -5.13 22.42 26.79
C SER A 7 -6.59 22.71 27.16
N PHE A 8 -6.90 24.02 27.25
CA PHE A 8 -8.24 24.55 27.49
C PHE A 8 -8.71 25.38 26.30
N PHE A 9 -9.99 25.24 25.95
CA PHE A 9 -10.61 25.84 24.77
C PHE A 9 -11.83 26.66 25.19
N GLN A 10 -11.91 27.91 24.75
CA GLN A 10 -13.06 28.79 24.97
C GLN A 10 -13.80 29.04 23.65
N GLY A 11 -15.09 29.37 23.77
CA GLY A 11 -15.95 29.65 22.60
C GLY A 11 -16.70 28.46 22.03
N GLY A 12 -16.81 27.38 22.81
CA GLY A 12 -17.58 26.19 22.44
C GLY A 12 -16.80 25.17 21.59
N ILE A 13 -17.45 24.06 21.29
CA ILE A 13 -16.81 22.89 20.59
C ILE A 13 -16.33 23.20 19.18
N GLY A 14 -16.89 24.26 18.55
CA GLY A 14 -16.46 24.71 17.23
C GLY A 14 -15.08 25.39 17.23
N ASN A 15 -14.62 25.92 18.37
CA ASN A 15 -13.25 26.40 18.49
C ASN A 15 -12.29 25.22 18.72
N ILE A 16 -11.46 24.93 17.74
CA ILE A 16 -10.47 23.83 17.80
C ILE A 16 -9.04 24.33 18.09
N VAL A 17 -8.84 25.65 18.29
CA VAL A 17 -7.55 26.24 18.65
C VAL A 17 -7.50 26.43 20.16
N PRO A 18 -6.46 25.92 20.86
CA PRO A 18 -6.37 26.05 22.31
C PRO A 18 -6.25 27.53 22.71
N THR A 19 -7.05 27.94 23.69
CA THR A 19 -7.00 29.33 24.21
C THR A 19 -5.81 29.50 25.15
N LYS A 20 -5.55 28.49 25.97
CA LYS A 20 -4.42 28.44 26.92
C LYS A 20 -4.19 27.02 27.43
N ASN A 21 -3.03 26.79 28.04
CA ASN A 21 -2.79 25.58 28.84
C ASN A 21 -3.07 25.91 30.31
N ILE A 22 -3.69 24.95 30.99
CA ILE A 22 -4.07 25.10 32.41
C ILE A 22 -3.69 23.87 33.22
N THR A 23 -3.68 24.03 34.53
CA THR A 23 -3.40 22.99 35.51
C THR A 23 -4.70 22.39 36.09
N LEU A 24 -4.59 21.24 36.79
CA LEU A 24 -5.73 20.63 37.49
C LEU A 24 -6.38 21.56 38.53
N GLN A 25 -5.58 22.40 39.23
CA GLN A 25 -6.07 23.39 40.18
C GLN A 25 -6.89 24.48 39.49
N GLU A 26 -6.47 24.94 38.32
CA GLU A 26 -7.23 25.91 37.54
C GLU A 26 -8.54 25.29 36.99
N ALA A 27 -8.49 24.06 36.45
CA ALA A 27 -9.71 23.38 36.03
C ALA A 27 -10.70 23.17 37.20
N PHE A 28 -10.22 22.80 38.37
CA PHE A 28 -11.03 22.66 39.57
C PHE A 28 -11.71 23.99 39.96
N ARG A 29 -10.96 25.11 39.95
CA ARG A 29 -11.52 26.45 40.22
C ARG A 29 -12.58 26.84 39.19
N ILE A 30 -12.33 26.55 37.89
CA ILE A 30 -13.28 26.85 36.82
C ILE A 30 -14.59 26.08 37.05
N VAL A 31 -14.52 24.79 37.43
CA VAL A 31 -15.71 23.97 37.67
C VAL A 31 -16.48 24.41 38.91
N GLN A 32 -15.82 24.87 39.92
CA GLN A 32 -16.45 25.38 41.16
C GLN A 32 -17.01 26.82 41.04
N SER A 33 -16.44 27.62 40.07
CA SER A 33 -16.84 29.02 39.95
C SER A 33 -18.27 29.15 39.43
N SER A 34 -18.92 30.28 39.77
CA SER A 34 -20.26 30.59 39.29
C SER A 34 -20.33 31.05 37.83
N ASP A 35 -19.17 31.14 37.13
CA ASP A 35 -19.10 31.70 35.79
C ASP A 35 -19.93 30.89 34.78
N TYR A 36 -20.00 29.56 34.93
CA TYR A 36 -20.79 28.69 34.08
C TYR A 36 -22.15 28.27 34.67
N LYS A 37 -22.49 28.77 35.90
CA LYS A 37 -23.70 28.37 36.64
C LYS A 37 -24.96 28.54 35.81
N THR A 38 -25.18 29.71 35.22
CA THR A 38 -26.39 30.05 34.47
C THR A 38 -26.54 29.13 33.22
N GLN A 39 -25.43 28.87 32.49
CA GLN A 39 -25.45 28.00 31.32
C GLN A 39 -25.71 26.55 31.71
N ILE A 40 -25.09 26.05 32.77
CA ILE A 40 -25.27 24.68 33.25
C ILE A 40 -26.65 24.48 33.82
N GLU A 41 -27.22 25.44 34.55
CA GLU A 41 -28.61 25.34 35.02
C GLU A 41 -29.61 25.33 33.89
N ALA A 42 -29.37 26.09 32.80
CA ALA A 42 -30.21 26.04 31.60
C ALA A 42 -30.20 24.64 30.95
N ILE A 43 -29.02 24.00 30.86
CA ILE A 43 -28.88 22.60 30.39
C ILE A 43 -29.64 21.65 31.28
N ARG A 44 -29.50 21.75 32.63
CA ARG A 44 -30.12 20.85 33.60
C ARG A 44 -31.65 21.00 33.69
N LYS A 45 -32.18 22.19 33.36
CA LYS A 45 -33.63 22.45 33.33
C LYS A 45 -34.29 21.98 32.03
N SER A 46 -33.54 21.85 30.95
CA SER A 46 -34.08 21.43 29.66
C SER A 46 -34.45 19.96 29.66
N LYS A 47 -35.62 19.60 29.09
CA LYS A 47 -36.08 18.20 28.91
C LYS A 47 -35.85 17.68 27.49
N GLU A 48 -35.59 18.58 26.52
CA GLU A 48 -35.38 18.23 25.12
C GLU A 48 -33.89 17.97 24.82
N LYS A 49 -33.61 16.78 24.35
CA LYS A 49 -32.22 16.34 24.08
C LYS A 49 -31.54 17.22 23.03
N SER A 50 -32.23 17.66 21.99
CA SER A 50 -31.74 18.57 20.95
C SER A 50 -31.25 19.90 21.52
N VAL A 51 -32.04 20.49 22.45
CA VAL A 51 -31.70 21.75 23.13
C VAL A 51 -30.50 21.57 24.07
N ILE A 52 -30.46 20.45 24.79
CA ILE A 52 -29.35 20.08 25.69
C ILE A 52 -28.04 19.99 24.87
N ASP A 53 -28.08 19.29 23.71
CA ASP A 53 -26.90 19.10 22.87
C ASP A 53 -26.41 20.42 22.25
N GLU A 54 -27.33 21.29 21.84
CA GLU A 54 -26.95 22.62 21.35
C GLU A 54 -26.36 23.54 22.42
N LEU A 55 -26.91 23.53 23.63
CA LEU A 55 -26.36 24.29 24.74
C LEU A 55 -24.98 23.77 25.16
N LYS A 56 -24.78 22.44 25.18
CA LYS A 56 -23.49 21.81 25.47
C LYS A 56 -22.42 22.21 24.44
N LYS A 57 -22.76 22.32 23.15
CA LYS A 57 -21.82 22.71 22.10
C LYS A 57 -21.24 24.13 22.30
N LYS A 58 -21.95 24.99 23.04
CA LYS A 58 -21.52 26.36 23.33
C LYS A 58 -20.61 26.47 24.58
N LEU A 59 -20.50 25.38 25.37
CA LEU A 59 -19.65 25.35 26.55
C LEU A 59 -18.17 25.28 26.17
N ASP A 60 -17.35 25.96 26.93
CA ASP A 60 -15.91 25.78 26.94
C ASP A 60 -15.55 24.33 27.31
N TYR A 61 -14.32 23.89 26.99
CA TYR A 61 -13.97 22.51 27.25
C TYR A 61 -12.48 22.29 27.53
N PHE A 62 -12.18 21.27 28.28
CA PHE A 62 -10.86 20.75 28.59
C PHE A 62 -10.47 19.63 27.64
N VAL A 63 -9.16 19.49 27.34
CA VAL A 63 -8.56 18.32 26.73
C VAL A 63 -7.52 17.77 27.70
N PHE A 64 -7.96 17.00 28.69
CA PHE A 64 -7.13 16.57 29.83
C PHE A 64 -5.90 15.74 29.42
N GLY A 65 -5.98 14.97 28.34
CA GLY A 65 -4.93 14.02 27.95
C GLY A 65 -3.66 14.63 27.41
N VAL A 66 -3.71 15.85 26.86
CA VAL A 66 -2.62 16.42 26.05
C VAL A 66 -2.56 17.93 26.11
N VAL A 67 -1.37 18.45 25.77
CA VAL A 67 -1.16 19.83 25.33
C VAL A 67 -1.18 19.84 23.80
N ILE A 68 -1.99 20.71 23.21
CA ILE A 68 -2.17 20.87 21.75
C ILE A 68 -1.39 22.09 21.26
N LYS A 69 -0.63 21.93 20.18
CA LYS A 69 0.20 23.00 19.61
C LYS A 69 -0.60 24.04 18.81
N GLU A 70 -1.46 23.59 17.88
CA GLU A 70 -2.16 24.48 16.94
C GLU A 70 -3.66 24.22 16.94
N LYS A 71 -4.10 23.07 16.45
CA LYS A 71 -5.53 22.70 16.32
C LYS A 71 -5.76 21.35 16.97
N ARG A 72 -6.89 21.17 17.62
CA ARG A 72 -7.26 19.93 18.30
C ARG A 72 -7.34 18.75 17.30
N SER A 73 -6.25 18.01 17.20
CA SER A 73 -6.14 16.75 16.45
C SER A 73 -5.00 15.92 17.04
N SER A 74 -5.04 14.61 16.81
CA SER A 74 -3.97 13.70 17.24
C SER A 74 -2.61 13.99 16.60
N SER A 75 -2.58 14.63 15.42
CA SER A 75 -1.35 15.05 14.74
C SER A 75 -0.70 16.31 15.35
N ASN A 76 -1.42 17.07 16.17
CA ASN A 76 -0.96 18.33 16.76
C ASN A 76 -0.70 18.22 18.27
N ILE A 77 -0.50 17.03 18.79
CA ILE A 77 -0.10 16.81 20.18
C ILE A 77 1.33 17.29 20.36
N GLU A 78 1.51 18.29 21.25
CA GLU A 78 2.83 18.77 21.66
C GLU A 78 3.44 17.84 22.72
N ARG A 79 2.65 17.49 23.75
CA ARG A 79 3.02 16.56 24.80
C ARG A 79 1.80 15.94 25.47
N TYR A 80 1.99 14.75 26.02
CA TYR A 80 0.99 14.10 26.87
C TYR A 80 1.05 14.67 28.28
N SER A 81 -0.12 14.88 28.88
CA SER A 81 -0.25 15.41 30.25
C SER A 81 -0.06 14.37 31.36
N GLY A 82 -0.16 13.07 31.01
CA GLY A 82 -0.26 11.99 31.98
C GLY A 82 -1.61 11.90 32.68
N LEU A 83 -2.67 12.52 32.13
CA LEU A 83 -4.02 12.48 32.66
C LEU A 83 -4.97 11.80 31.67
N ILE A 84 -5.99 11.12 32.19
CA ILE A 84 -7.10 10.57 31.44
C ILE A 84 -8.44 10.95 32.09
N CYS A 85 -9.44 11.30 31.27
CA CYS A 85 -10.78 11.62 31.75
C CYS A 85 -11.76 10.51 31.30
N LEU A 86 -12.46 9.95 32.27
CA LEU A 86 -13.56 9.00 32.05
C LEU A 86 -14.89 9.75 32.26
N ASP A 87 -15.85 9.43 31.39
CA ASP A 87 -17.19 10.00 31.40
C ASP A 87 -18.19 8.91 31.79
N PHE A 88 -18.98 9.13 32.84
CA PHE A 88 -19.99 8.21 33.31
C PHE A 88 -21.35 8.88 33.21
N ASP A 89 -22.18 8.43 32.27
CA ASP A 89 -23.51 8.97 32.04
C ASP A 89 -24.59 8.19 32.78
N ASN A 90 -25.65 8.87 33.18
CA ASN A 90 -26.84 8.28 33.83
C ASN A 90 -26.51 7.39 35.05
N VAL A 91 -25.72 7.91 35.97
CA VAL A 91 -25.30 7.22 37.19
C VAL A 91 -26.45 7.17 38.15
N ALA A 92 -26.87 5.95 38.56
CA ALA A 92 -27.87 5.76 39.60
C ALA A 92 -27.28 6.14 40.98
N ASP A 93 -28.10 6.68 41.90
CA ASP A 93 -27.67 7.12 43.21
C ASP A 93 -26.43 8.04 43.18
N LEU A 94 -26.47 9.04 42.28
CA LEU A 94 -25.35 9.87 41.88
C LEU A 94 -24.57 10.48 43.04
N GLU A 95 -25.24 11.00 44.08
CA GLU A 95 -24.61 11.60 45.25
C GLU A 95 -23.80 10.58 46.06
N LYS A 96 -24.35 9.38 46.27
CA LYS A 96 -23.67 8.29 46.98
C LYS A 96 -22.45 7.82 46.20
N ILE A 97 -22.64 7.51 44.90
CA ILE A 97 -21.57 7.02 44.02
C ILE A 97 -20.47 8.09 43.86
N LYS A 98 -20.82 9.38 43.75
CA LYS A 98 -19.86 10.46 43.69
C LYS A 98 -18.98 10.47 44.96
N GLY A 99 -19.56 10.32 46.16
CA GLY A 99 -18.82 10.22 47.40
C GLY A 99 -17.82 9.06 47.41
N GLU A 100 -18.28 7.85 47.07
CA GLU A 100 -17.43 6.66 46.96
C GLU A 100 -16.31 6.79 45.91
N VAL A 101 -16.59 7.37 44.75
CA VAL A 101 -15.61 7.62 43.68
C VAL A 101 -14.59 8.66 44.08
N CYS A 102 -15.00 9.71 44.82
CA CYS A 102 -14.07 10.76 45.28
C CYS A 102 -13.04 10.24 46.32
N ASP A 103 -13.40 9.19 47.07
CA ASP A 103 -12.50 8.54 48.03
C ASP A 103 -11.53 7.54 47.40
N ASP A 104 -11.66 7.27 46.11
CA ASP A 104 -10.79 6.33 45.42
C ASP A 104 -9.37 6.90 45.20
N LYS A 105 -8.41 6.04 45.47
CA LYS A 105 -6.96 6.40 45.42
C LYS A 105 -6.46 6.87 44.05
N TYR A 106 -7.13 6.55 42.95
CA TYR A 106 -6.73 6.92 41.56
C TYR A 106 -7.43 8.19 41.07
N VAL A 107 -8.46 8.65 41.76
CA VAL A 107 -9.25 9.81 41.35
C VAL A 107 -8.54 11.11 41.74
N THR A 108 -8.11 11.88 40.73
CA THR A 108 -7.44 13.16 40.97
C THR A 108 -8.39 14.37 40.87
N LEU A 109 -9.40 14.31 39.97
CA LEU A 109 -10.46 15.29 39.85
C LEU A 109 -11.78 14.60 39.57
N CYS A 110 -12.85 14.94 40.28
CA CYS A 110 -14.20 14.41 40.05
C CYS A 110 -15.23 15.56 40.16
N PHE A 111 -16.16 15.62 39.17
CA PHE A 111 -17.20 16.62 39.13
C PHE A 111 -18.43 16.13 38.35
N LEU A 112 -19.56 16.77 38.58
CA LEU A 112 -20.83 16.47 37.91
C LEU A 112 -20.76 16.85 36.41
N SER A 113 -21.31 16.02 35.56
CA SER A 113 -21.47 16.31 34.12
C SER A 113 -22.36 17.57 33.91
N PRO A 114 -22.26 18.25 32.75
CA PRO A 114 -23.12 19.40 32.45
C PRO A 114 -24.62 19.09 32.57
N SER A 115 -25.03 17.89 32.22
CA SER A 115 -26.43 17.45 32.36
C SER A 115 -26.87 17.15 33.80
N GLY A 116 -25.94 17.04 34.74
CA GLY A 116 -26.22 16.83 36.16
C GLY A 116 -26.58 15.37 36.53
N ASN A 117 -26.59 14.44 35.58
CA ASN A 117 -26.95 13.03 35.80
C ASN A 117 -25.75 12.06 35.63
N GLY A 118 -24.55 12.57 35.59
CA GLY A 118 -23.33 11.77 35.38
C GLY A 118 -22.11 12.39 36.05
N LEU A 119 -20.98 11.68 36.00
CA LEU A 119 -19.71 12.07 36.59
C LEU A 119 -18.62 12.21 35.52
N LYS A 120 -17.74 13.18 35.70
CA LYS A 120 -16.47 13.32 34.99
C LYS A 120 -15.36 13.02 35.99
N VAL A 121 -14.57 11.98 35.70
CA VAL A 121 -13.50 11.50 36.58
C VAL A 121 -12.17 11.57 35.86
N VAL A 122 -11.23 12.27 36.44
CA VAL A 122 -9.85 12.38 35.89
C VAL A 122 -8.91 11.58 36.78
N ALA A 123 -8.10 10.73 36.16
CA ALA A 123 -7.08 9.93 36.82
C ALA A 123 -5.70 10.20 36.23
N LYS A 124 -4.63 9.95 36.99
CA LYS A 124 -3.25 9.99 36.51
C LYS A 124 -2.84 8.66 35.92
N ILE A 125 -2.16 8.65 34.76
CA ILE A 125 -1.67 7.46 34.08
C ILE A 125 -0.17 7.57 33.72
N ALA A 126 0.53 6.43 33.74
CA ALA A 126 1.96 6.35 33.40
C ALA A 126 2.19 5.76 32.00
N THR A 127 1.28 6.02 31.04
CA THR A 127 1.38 5.50 29.67
C THR A 127 0.82 6.51 28.67
N THR A 128 1.30 6.43 27.43
CA THR A 128 0.74 7.14 26.28
C THR A 128 -0.28 6.29 25.50
N ASP A 129 -0.44 5.01 25.84
CA ASP A 129 -1.51 4.15 25.33
C ASP A 129 -2.83 4.45 26.04
N PHE A 130 -3.50 5.49 25.56
CA PHE A 130 -4.80 5.93 26.12
C PHE A 130 -5.88 4.89 26.02
N LYS A 131 -5.88 4.09 24.95
CA LYS A 131 -6.88 3.04 24.73
C LYS A 131 -6.78 1.98 25.83
N LEU A 132 -5.58 1.46 26.06
CA LEU A 132 -5.34 0.43 27.08
C LEU A 132 -5.58 0.96 28.48
N ALA A 133 -5.15 2.21 28.78
CA ALA A 133 -5.40 2.88 30.06
C ALA A 133 -6.90 3.05 30.32
N TRP A 134 -7.64 3.50 29.28
CA TRP A 134 -9.09 3.65 29.37
C TRP A 134 -9.79 2.30 29.64
N GLU A 135 -9.42 1.24 28.91
CA GLU A 135 -10.03 -0.07 29.05
C GLU A 135 -9.84 -0.66 30.45
N GLN A 136 -8.65 -0.54 31.00
CA GLN A 136 -8.36 -1.03 32.36
C GLN A 136 -9.00 -0.17 33.45
N LEU A 137 -8.98 1.16 33.34
CA LEU A 137 -9.65 2.05 34.28
C LEU A 137 -11.18 1.92 34.22
N ALA A 138 -11.78 1.86 33.02
CA ALA A 138 -13.21 1.63 32.86
C ALA A 138 -13.63 0.28 33.48
N GLY A 139 -12.82 -0.77 33.28
CA GLY A 139 -13.01 -2.07 33.94
C GLY A 139 -12.87 -1.99 35.47
N TYR A 140 -11.92 -1.19 35.95
CA TYR A 140 -11.74 -0.92 37.39
C TYR A 140 -12.97 -0.25 38.01
N PHE A 141 -13.46 0.86 37.44
CA PHE A 141 -14.64 1.58 37.95
C PHE A 141 -15.91 0.75 37.85
N ARG A 142 -16.10 -0.02 36.80
CA ARG A 142 -17.23 -0.95 36.69
C ARG A 142 -17.19 -2.01 37.78
N LYS A 143 -16.02 -2.57 38.08
CA LYS A 143 -15.87 -3.62 39.10
C LYS A 143 -16.09 -3.10 40.55
N HIS A 144 -15.60 -1.89 40.82
CA HIS A 144 -15.58 -1.37 42.21
C HIS A 144 -16.79 -0.50 42.54
N PHE A 145 -17.37 0.21 41.54
CA PHE A 145 -18.46 1.16 41.75
C PHE A 145 -19.75 0.83 40.96
N GLY A 146 -19.68 -0.19 40.10
CA GLY A 146 -20.84 -0.61 39.28
C GLY A 146 -21.21 0.39 38.18
N ILE A 147 -20.35 1.34 37.83
CA ILE A 147 -20.59 2.40 36.82
C ILE A 147 -19.85 2.11 35.52
N GLU A 148 -20.50 2.34 34.38
CA GLU A 148 -19.92 2.13 33.07
C GLU A 148 -19.48 3.44 32.41
N ALA A 149 -18.23 3.49 31.97
CA ALA A 149 -17.69 4.64 31.27
C ALA A 149 -18.13 4.68 29.80
N ASP A 150 -18.40 5.89 29.27
CA ASP A 150 -18.70 6.12 27.85
C ASP A 150 -17.52 5.71 26.97
N LYS A 151 -17.75 4.78 26.06
CA LYS A 151 -16.74 4.18 25.15
C LYS A 151 -16.03 5.20 24.25
N SER A 152 -16.57 6.40 24.07
CA SER A 152 -15.96 7.47 23.29
C SER A 152 -14.76 8.14 23.97
N GLY A 153 -14.50 7.86 25.26
CA GLY A 153 -13.38 8.44 26.06
C GLY A 153 -11.99 7.88 25.76
N LYS A 154 -11.80 7.03 24.76
CA LYS A 154 -10.53 6.34 24.45
C LYS A 154 -9.48 7.22 23.73
N ASP A 155 -9.84 8.43 23.33
CA ASP A 155 -8.98 9.33 22.56
C ASP A 155 -8.34 10.39 23.47
N ALA A 156 -7.02 10.57 23.35
CA ALA A 156 -6.24 11.53 24.13
C ALA A 156 -6.66 12.99 23.87
N VAL A 157 -7.17 13.32 22.69
CA VAL A 157 -7.64 14.67 22.31
C VAL A 157 -9.15 14.87 22.55
N ARG A 158 -9.76 13.98 23.31
CA ARG A 158 -11.19 14.04 23.65
C ARG A 158 -11.53 15.33 24.40
N ALA A 159 -12.57 16.04 23.93
CA ALA A 159 -13.12 17.20 24.62
C ALA A 159 -13.96 16.79 25.82
N CYS A 160 -13.71 17.41 26.96
CA CYS A 160 -14.51 17.33 28.19
C CYS A 160 -15.11 18.71 28.45
N PHE A 161 -16.41 18.88 28.28
CA PHE A 161 -17.07 20.17 28.52
C PHE A 161 -16.96 20.61 29.98
N VAL A 162 -16.78 21.93 30.14
CA VAL A 162 -16.84 22.57 31.48
C VAL A 162 -18.23 22.31 32.09
N SER A 163 -18.26 22.19 33.41
CA SER A 163 -19.51 22.06 34.19
C SER A 163 -19.52 23.03 35.36
N TYR A 164 -20.63 23.08 36.07
CA TYR A 164 -20.72 23.75 37.37
C TYR A 164 -21.03 22.73 38.45
N ASP A 165 -20.07 22.58 39.37
CA ASP A 165 -20.16 21.71 40.54
C ASP A 165 -19.38 22.34 41.71
N PRO A 166 -20.12 23.04 42.65
CA PRO A 166 -19.47 23.63 43.83
C PRO A 166 -18.83 22.58 44.75
N ASN A 167 -19.33 21.33 44.70
CA ASN A 167 -18.83 20.19 45.44
C ASN A 167 -17.89 19.28 44.62
N ALA A 168 -17.19 19.83 43.61
CA ALA A 168 -16.16 19.10 42.91
C ALA A 168 -15.07 18.65 43.88
N HIS A 169 -14.43 17.51 43.56
CA HIS A 169 -13.34 16.95 44.37
C HIS A 169 -12.01 17.05 43.64
N LEU A 170 -10.97 17.44 44.37
CA LEU A 170 -9.59 17.51 43.85
C LEU A 170 -8.61 16.86 44.85
N ASN A 171 -7.93 15.79 44.37
CA ASN A 171 -6.85 15.13 45.11
C ASN A 171 -5.54 15.13 44.31
N LEU A 172 -4.67 16.08 44.57
CA LEU A 172 -3.38 16.15 43.83
C LEU A 172 -2.39 15.04 44.21
N SER A 173 -2.63 14.36 45.35
CA SER A 173 -1.83 13.24 45.84
C SER A 173 -2.33 11.87 45.34
N ALA A 174 -3.38 11.88 44.51
CA ALA A 174 -3.91 10.64 43.93
C ALA A 174 -2.80 9.80 43.26
N ALA A 175 -2.85 8.51 43.46
CA ALA A 175 -1.89 7.56 42.91
C ALA A 175 -1.97 7.50 41.39
N VAL A 176 -0.82 7.30 40.72
CA VAL A 176 -0.75 7.09 39.29
C VAL A 176 -1.24 5.66 39.00
N TYR A 177 -2.21 5.53 38.10
CA TYR A 177 -2.66 4.23 37.63
C TYR A 177 -1.62 3.62 36.70
N THR A 178 -1.02 2.51 37.12
CA THR A 178 -0.04 1.77 36.30
C THR A 178 -0.78 0.73 35.48
N VAL A 179 -0.73 0.89 34.16
CA VAL A 179 -1.32 -0.06 33.22
C VAL A 179 -0.54 -1.38 33.32
N LYS A 180 -1.24 -2.45 33.63
CA LYS A 180 -0.66 -3.80 33.69
C LYS A 180 -0.53 -4.34 32.27
N SER A 181 0.71 -4.57 31.81
CA SER A 181 0.92 -5.46 30.68
C SER A 181 0.42 -6.86 31.08
N SER A 182 -0.40 -7.49 30.24
CA SER A 182 -1.00 -8.78 30.58
C SER A 182 0.05 -9.90 30.56
N THR A 183 0.76 -10.06 31.68
CA THR A 183 1.43 -11.30 32.01
C THR A 183 0.55 -12.01 33.04
N ARG A 184 -0.35 -12.87 32.56
CA ARG A 184 -1.10 -13.77 33.43
C ARG A 184 -0.24 -14.97 33.77
N SER A 185 0.07 -15.14 35.07
CA SER A 185 0.34 -16.44 35.67
C SER A 185 -0.97 -16.93 36.26
N ASP A 186 -1.64 -17.83 35.58
CA ASP A 186 -2.70 -18.66 36.17
C ASP A 186 -2.48 -20.12 35.77
N THR A 187 -2.61 -21.00 36.71
CA THR A 187 -2.61 -22.46 36.55
C THR A 187 -3.70 -22.87 35.54
N VAL A 188 -3.22 -23.15 34.32
CA VAL A 188 -4.12 -23.42 33.18
C VAL A 188 -4.52 -24.88 33.17
N LYS A 189 -5.80 -25.18 33.31
CA LYS A 189 -6.40 -26.40 32.78
C LYS A 189 -6.32 -26.32 31.26
N TYR A 190 -5.56 -27.24 30.64
CA TYR A 190 -5.37 -27.24 29.18
C TYR A 190 -6.68 -27.53 28.46
N GLN A 191 -7.07 -26.69 27.54
CA GLN A 191 -8.25 -26.85 26.70
C GLN A 191 -7.91 -27.69 25.46
N LYS A 192 -8.89 -28.34 24.87
CA LYS A 192 -8.81 -29.11 23.62
C LYS A 192 -8.12 -28.34 22.48
N SER A 193 -8.26 -27.02 22.48
CA SER A 193 -7.62 -26.09 21.51
C SER A 193 -6.08 -26.06 21.53
N ASP A 194 -5.41 -26.33 22.67
CA ASP A 194 -3.96 -26.33 22.76
C ASP A 194 -3.35 -27.59 22.13
N LEU A 195 -4.03 -28.73 22.22
CA LEU A 195 -3.65 -29.96 21.54
C LEU A 195 -3.75 -29.83 20.02
N GLU A 196 -4.83 -29.23 19.50
CA GLU A 196 -5.02 -29.00 18.07
C GLU A 196 -3.95 -28.06 17.50
N ARG A 197 -3.58 -27.03 18.26
CA ARG A 197 -2.45 -26.15 17.90
C ARG A 197 -1.13 -26.91 17.84
N ALA A 198 -0.88 -27.80 18.80
CA ALA A 198 0.34 -28.58 18.83
C ALA A 198 0.41 -29.56 17.64
N ARG A 199 -0.69 -30.16 17.22
CA ARG A 199 -0.79 -30.97 15.99
C ARG A 199 -0.42 -30.19 14.74
N LEU A 200 -1.02 -29.00 14.56
CA LEU A 200 -0.75 -28.14 13.41
C LEU A 200 0.71 -27.64 13.35
N VAL A 201 1.29 -27.34 14.52
CA VAL A 201 2.72 -26.96 14.61
C VAL A 201 3.61 -28.15 14.27
N ALA A 202 3.31 -29.37 14.75
CA ALA A 202 4.04 -30.58 14.44
C ALA A 202 3.98 -30.92 12.93
N GLU A 203 2.84 -30.75 12.30
CA GLU A 203 2.65 -30.91 10.85
C GLU A 203 3.54 -29.95 10.06
N ARG A 204 3.62 -28.69 10.49
CA ARG A 204 4.53 -27.69 9.90
C ARG A 204 6.00 -28.04 10.07
N ILE A 205 6.38 -28.57 11.23
CA ILE A 205 7.75 -29.06 11.48
C ILE A 205 8.04 -30.25 10.55
N THR A 206 7.07 -31.16 10.38
CA THR A 206 7.24 -32.35 9.51
C THR A 206 7.42 -31.97 8.04
N THR A 207 6.79 -30.91 7.57
CA THR A 207 6.95 -30.39 6.20
C THR A 207 8.16 -29.48 6.02
N SER A 208 8.84 -29.10 7.10
CA SER A 208 10.06 -28.27 7.09
C SER A 208 11.33 -29.12 7.15
N VAL A 209 12.51 -28.52 6.96
CA VAL A 209 13.84 -29.14 7.11
C VAL A 209 14.37 -28.95 8.54
N VAL A 210 13.58 -28.41 9.45
CA VAL A 210 14.02 -27.96 10.78
C VAL A 210 13.85 -29.07 11.82
N ASP A 211 14.90 -29.36 12.58
CA ASP A 211 14.87 -30.21 13.77
C ASP A 211 14.81 -29.32 15.02
N ILE A 212 13.66 -29.31 15.70
CA ILE A 212 13.47 -28.56 16.97
C ILE A 212 13.91 -29.40 18.19
N THR A 213 14.31 -30.67 17.99
CA THR A 213 14.62 -31.63 19.04
C THR A 213 16.10 -31.80 19.27
N GLU A 214 16.95 -30.97 18.65
CA GLU A 214 18.40 -31.05 18.76
C GLU A 214 18.86 -30.91 20.22
N GLY A 215 19.68 -31.89 20.70
CA GLY A 215 20.16 -31.99 22.06
C GLY A 215 19.24 -32.74 23.01
N TYR A 216 19.78 -33.70 23.75
CA TYR A 216 19.03 -34.60 24.63
C TYR A 216 18.12 -33.84 25.65
N ASP A 217 18.66 -32.82 26.31
CA ASP A 217 17.93 -32.05 27.31
C ASP A 217 16.75 -31.24 26.70
N ASN A 218 16.92 -30.72 25.48
CA ASN A 218 15.87 -30.02 24.79
C ASN A 218 14.78 -30.99 24.32
N TRP A 219 15.17 -32.12 23.71
CA TRP A 219 14.25 -33.16 23.30
C TRP A 219 13.41 -33.69 24.48
N LEU A 220 14.05 -33.91 25.64
CA LEU A 220 13.36 -34.34 26.85
C LEU A 220 12.37 -33.31 27.38
N LYS A 221 12.70 -32.00 27.35
CA LYS A 221 11.80 -30.94 27.76
C LYS A 221 10.59 -30.82 26.80
N ILE A 222 10.81 -31.03 25.49
CA ILE A 222 9.71 -31.10 24.52
C ILE A 222 8.82 -32.30 24.81
N GLY A 223 9.41 -33.46 25.17
CA GLY A 223 8.63 -34.61 25.59
C GLY A 223 7.77 -34.37 26.83
N PHE A 224 8.30 -33.71 27.86
CA PHE A 224 7.51 -33.33 29.04
C PHE A 224 6.42 -32.29 28.71
N ALA A 225 6.71 -31.31 27.85
CA ALA A 225 5.75 -30.33 27.42
C ALA A 225 4.57 -30.96 26.67
N LEU A 226 4.83 -31.92 25.79
CA LEU A 226 3.80 -32.64 25.03
C LEU A 226 3.09 -33.71 25.87
N ALA A 227 3.76 -34.28 26.89
CA ALA A 227 3.14 -35.23 27.83
C ALA A 227 1.98 -34.58 28.66
N THR A 228 1.94 -33.26 28.74
CA THR A 228 0.80 -32.53 29.34
C THR A 228 -0.53 -32.73 28.62
N PHE A 229 -0.48 -33.16 27.34
CA PHE A 229 -1.66 -33.52 26.55
C PHE A 229 -2.05 -34.99 26.70
N GLY A 230 -1.40 -35.73 27.62
CA GLY A 230 -1.62 -37.17 27.82
C GLY A 230 -1.14 -37.99 26.59
N GLU A 231 -1.86 -39.09 26.31
CA GLU A 231 -1.53 -39.97 25.17
C GLU A 231 -1.64 -39.28 23.81
N ASP A 232 -2.52 -38.28 23.70
CA ASP A 232 -2.65 -37.48 22.47
C ASP A 232 -1.34 -36.73 22.10
N GLY A 233 -0.45 -36.45 23.05
CA GLY A 233 0.85 -35.81 22.80
C GLY A 233 1.90 -36.78 22.23
N ARG A 234 1.68 -38.09 22.30
CA ARG A 234 2.61 -39.12 21.86
C ARG A 234 2.89 -39.05 20.35
N GLU A 235 1.83 -38.98 19.55
CA GLU A 235 1.92 -38.87 18.11
C GLU A 235 2.69 -37.61 17.71
N ILE A 236 2.38 -36.49 18.37
CA ILE A 236 3.05 -35.20 18.14
C ILE A 236 4.56 -35.31 18.44
N PHE A 237 4.91 -35.98 19.55
CA PHE A 237 6.31 -36.16 19.95
C PHE A 237 7.08 -37.01 18.93
N HIS A 238 6.48 -38.08 18.41
CA HIS A 238 7.07 -38.87 17.32
C HIS A 238 7.24 -38.06 16.04
N GLN A 239 6.23 -37.28 15.64
CA GLN A 239 6.28 -36.45 14.44
C GLN A 239 7.46 -35.44 14.49
N VAL A 240 7.62 -34.73 15.61
CA VAL A 240 8.73 -33.73 15.70
C VAL A 240 10.08 -34.38 15.90
N SER A 241 10.15 -35.51 16.62
CA SER A 241 11.40 -36.28 16.82
C SER A 241 11.90 -36.93 15.51
N SER A 242 10.99 -37.25 14.58
CA SER A 242 11.36 -37.90 13.31
C SER A 242 12.24 -37.01 12.41
N LYS A 243 12.41 -35.73 12.73
CA LYS A 243 13.33 -34.81 12.04
C LYS A 243 14.77 -34.96 12.50
N SER A 244 15.03 -35.59 13.63
CA SER A 244 16.38 -35.85 14.13
C SER A 244 17.01 -37.04 13.42
N ILE A 245 18.27 -36.91 13.06
CA ILE A 245 19.10 -38.03 12.48
C ILE A 245 19.17 -39.22 13.43
N SER A 246 19.04 -38.96 14.74
CA SER A 246 19.09 -39.98 15.79
C SER A 246 17.73 -40.54 16.22
N TYR A 247 16.67 -40.31 15.43
CA TYR A 247 15.34 -40.80 15.74
C TYR A 247 15.22 -42.30 15.67
N HIS A 248 14.78 -42.91 16.79
CA HIS A 248 14.39 -44.33 16.89
C HIS A 248 13.01 -44.42 17.50
N ALA A 249 12.04 -45.01 16.79
CA ALA A 249 10.65 -45.07 17.20
C ALA A 249 10.47 -45.71 18.60
N GLU A 250 11.05 -46.88 18.86
CA GLU A 250 10.93 -47.57 20.15
C GLU A 250 11.53 -46.77 21.32
N THR A 251 12.68 -46.13 21.11
CA THR A 251 13.30 -45.27 22.13
C THR A 251 12.49 -44.04 22.43
N THR A 252 11.90 -43.43 21.39
CA THR A 252 11.05 -42.24 21.50
C THR A 252 9.75 -42.57 22.24
N ASP A 253 9.17 -43.73 21.93
CA ASP A 253 7.95 -44.20 22.59
C ASP A 253 8.15 -44.49 24.06
N GLN A 254 9.26 -45.21 24.37
CA GLN A 254 9.63 -45.53 25.76
C GLN A 254 9.89 -44.24 26.55
N LYS A 255 10.60 -43.27 25.94
CA LYS A 255 10.90 -42.01 26.59
C LYS A 255 9.65 -41.17 26.82
N PHE A 256 8.69 -41.15 25.89
CA PHE A 256 7.41 -40.47 26.10
C PHE A 256 6.59 -41.11 27.23
N SER A 257 6.62 -42.45 27.31
CA SER A 257 6.00 -43.18 28.40
C SER A 257 6.61 -42.81 29.75
N ASP A 258 7.95 -42.60 29.79
CA ASP A 258 8.66 -42.11 30.98
C ASP A 258 8.23 -40.67 31.32
N CYS A 259 8.06 -39.81 30.31
CA CYS A 259 7.57 -38.43 30.53
C CYS A 259 6.16 -38.40 31.14
N LEU A 260 5.28 -39.27 30.68
CA LEU A 260 3.92 -39.40 31.24
C LEU A 260 3.94 -39.89 32.72
N LYS A 261 4.82 -40.80 33.07
CA LYS A 261 4.92 -41.41 34.43
C LYS A 261 5.63 -40.50 35.45
N ASN A 262 6.66 -39.77 35.02
CA ASN A 262 7.59 -39.07 35.92
C ASN A 262 7.21 -37.62 36.26
N GLY A 263 6.10 -37.12 35.80
CA GLY A 263 5.38 -35.92 36.30
C GLY A 263 6.17 -34.63 36.44
N LYS A 264 7.33 -34.47 35.76
CA LYS A 264 7.97 -33.15 35.68
C LYS A 264 7.16 -32.21 34.78
N PHE A 265 6.56 -31.23 35.41
CA PHE A 265 5.72 -30.25 34.69
C PHE A 265 6.60 -29.33 33.86
N VAL A 266 6.53 -29.45 32.54
CA VAL A 266 7.02 -28.46 31.57
C VAL A 266 5.80 -27.94 30.82
N SER A 267 5.58 -26.65 30.87
CA SER A 267 4.44 -26.04 30.17
C SER A 267 4.49 -26.31 28.66
N PRO A 268 3.36 -26.62 27.97
CA PRO A 268 3.28 -26.69 26.50
C PRO A 268 3.83 -25.46 25.79
N ALA A 269 3.86 -24.31 26.45
CA ALA A 269 4.52 -23.11 25.92
C ALA A 269 5.99 -23.32 25.56
N TYR A 270 6.66 -24.32 26.18
CA TYR A 270 8.05 -24.65 25.80
C TYR A 270 8.13 -25.24 24.38
N PHE A 271 7.22 -26.16 24.02
CA PHE A 271 7.15 -26.72 22.67
C PHE A 271 6.90 -25.63 21.63
N PHE A 272 5.93 -24.77 21.90
CA PHE A 272 5.63 -23.65 20.99
C PHE A 272 6.78 -22.66 20.90
N LYS A 273 7.50 -22.40 22.00
CA LYS A 273 8.68 -21.54 21.98
C LYS A 273 9.79 -22.14 21.14
N ALA A 274 10.13 -23.43 21.33
CA ALA A 274 11.15 -24.13 20.56
C ALA A 274 10.83 -24.09 19.05
N ALA A 275 9.58 -24.31 18.67
CA ALA A 275 9.14 -24.21 17.28
C ALA A 275 9.30 -22.78 16.74
N LYS A 276 8.93 -21.76 17.53
CA LYS A 276 9.06 -20.34 17.15
C LYS A 276 10.51 -19.91 16.99
N ASP A 277 11.37 -20.30 17.95
CA ASP A 277 12.80 -19.97 17.94
C ASP A 277 13.51 -20.60 16.72
N ALA A 278 12.97 -21.72 16.22
CA ALA A 278 13.41 -22.41 15.00
C ALA A 278 12.71 -21.88 13.71
N GLY A 279 11.98 -20.77 13.77
CA GLY A 279 11.35 -20.12 12.62
C GLY A 279 10.01 -20.72 12.18
N ILE A 280 9.45 -21.68 12.92
CA ILE A 280 8.14 -22.26 12.61
C ILE A 280 7.02 -21.32 13.09
N ALA A 281 6.11 -20.96 12.20
CA ALA A 281 4.97 -20.11 12.51
C ALA A 281 4.02 -20.82 13.49
N ILE A 282 3.77 -20.20 14.65
CA ILE A 282 2.89 -20.73 15.69
C ILE A 282 1.54 -20.04 15.62
N LEU A 283 0.47 -20.81 15.52
CA LEU A 283 -0.90 -20.28 15.67
C LEU A 283 -1.14 -19.88 17.13
N LYS A 284 -1.60 -18.66 17.36
CA LYS A 284 -2.01 -18.20 18.69
C LYS A 284 -3.34 -18.88 19.09
N LYS A 285 -3.58 -18.94 20.38
CA LYS A 285 -4.74 -19.64 21.01
C LYS A 285 -6.11 -19.14 20.49
N SER A 286 -6.19 -17.86 20.06
CA SER A 286 -7.39 -17.26 19.50
C SER A 286 -7.81 -17.80 18.12
N ASN A 287 -6.91 -18.49 17.39
CA ASN A 287 -7.16 -18.89 16.01
C ASN A 287 -7.85 -20.26 15.85
N ILE A 288 -7.92 -21.04 16.90
CA ILE A 288 -8.58 -22.35 16.86
C ILE A 288 -10.04 -22.24 17.34
N GLU A 289 -10.33 -21.28 18.19
CA GLU A 289 -11.70 -20.99 18.60
C GLU A 289 -12.54 -20.30 17.51
N SER A 290 -11.90 -19.70 16.47
CA SER A 290 -12.59 -19.07 15.34
C SER A 290 -13.03 -20.03 14.23
N SER A 291 -12.58 -21.29 14.27
CA SER A 291 -13.10 -22.37 13.41
C SER A 291 -14.27 -23.11 14.06
N ALA A 292 -14.59 -22.82 15.33
CA ALA A 292 -15.85 -23.27 15.89
C ALA A 292 -17.00 -22.62 15.12
N GLU A 293 -17.85 -23.42 14.53
CA GLU A 293 -19.10 -22.91 13.97
C GLU A 293 -19.78 -22.02 15.03
N PRO A 294 -20.27 -20.84 14.64
CA PRO A 294 -20.95 -19.96 15.58
C PRO A 294 -22.08 -20.73 16.24
N ILE A 295 -22.08 -20.78 17.56
CA ILE A 295 -23.20 -21.39 18.31
C ILE A 295 -24.42 -20.48 18.11
N ILE A 296 -25.22 -20.84 17.14
CA ILE A 296 -26.46 -20.14 16.86
C ILE A 296 -27.51 -20.70 17.79
N ARG A 297 -28.13 -19.84 18.56
CA ARG A 297 -29.30 -20.18 19.31
C ARG A 297 -30.46 -20.33 18.33
N ASN A 298 -31.12 -21.49 18.33
CA ASN A 298 -32.24 -21.73 17.42
C ASN A 298 -33.41 -20.77 17.70
N GLU A 299 -33.50 -20.22 18.92
CA GLU A 299 -34.49 -19.23 19.28
C GLU A 299 -33.91 -18.09 20.10
N LEU A 300 -34.29 -16.85 19.80
CA LEU A 300 -33.91 -15.66 20.54
C LEU A 300 -35.13 -14.74 20.73
N TYR A 301 -35.44 -14.37 21.96
CA TYR A 301 -36.47 -13.40 22.27
C TYR A 301 -35.92 -11.97 22.14
N ILE A 302 -36.55 -11.15 21.28
CA ILE A 302 -36.24 -9.73 21.11
C ILE A 302 -37.52 -8.92 21.35
N LYS A 303 -37.71 -8.40 22.60
CA LYS A 303 -38.96 -7.76 23.03
C LYS A 303 -40.15 -8.75 22.84
N ASP A 304 -41.11 -8.38 22.04
CA ASP A 304 -42.33 -9.20 21.81
C ASP A 304 -42.17 -10.14 20.58
N SER A 305 -40.97 -10.45 20.18
CA SER A 305 -40.70 -11.25 18.99
C SER A 305 -39.70 -12.37 19.28
N ILE A 306 -39.92 -13.50 18.66
CA ILE A 306 -39.03 -14.65 18.66
C ILE A 306 -38.54 -14.82 17.25
N ILE A 307 -37.24 -14.96 17.07
CA ILE A 307 -36.63 -15.35 15.79
C ILE A 307 -36.21 -16.80 15.96
N THR A 308 -36.69 -17.65 15.07
CA THR A 308 -36.35 -19.07 15.05
C THR A 308 -35.62 -19.40 13.78
N TYR A 309 -34.47 -20.05 13.91
CA TYR A 309 -33.73 -20.69 12.82
C TYR A 309 -34.01 -22.19 12.89
N ASP A 310 -34.79 -22.71 11.97
CA ASP A 310 -35.00 -24.13 11.83
C ASP A 310 -33.89 -24.73 10.96
N LEU A 311 -32.95 -25.41 11.62
CA LEU A 311 -31.78 -26.00 10.98
C LEU A 311 -32.13 -27.30 10.20
N GLN A 312 -33.29 -27.89 10.42
CA GLN A 312 -33.74 -29.09 9.73
C GLN A 312 -34.49 -28.74 8.43
N ASN A 313 -35.41 -27.75 8.54
CA ASN A 313 -36.21 -27.31 7.42
C ASN A 313 -35.58 -26.12 6.64
N PHE A 314 -34.45 -25.59 7.09
CA PHE A 314 -33.78 -24.41 6.51
C PHE A 314 -34.75 -23.21 6.43
N GLU A 315 -35.44 -22.92 7.50
CA GLU A 315 -36.45 -21.86 7.57
C GLU A 315 -36.08 -20.82 8.65
N ILE A 316 -36.30 -19.54 8.32
CA ILE A 316 -36.22 -18.45 9.30
C ILE A 316 -37.60 -17.89 9.54
N THR A 317 -38.08 -17.95 10.79
CA THR A 317 -39.37 -17.37 11.18
C THR A 317 -39.21 -16.26 12.20
N ILE A 318 -40.10 -15.26 12.11
CA ILE A 318 -40.23 -14.20 13.11
C ILE A 318 -41.63 -14.27 13.72
N ARG A 319 -41.72 -14.58 15.00
CA ARG A 319 -42.97 -14.56 15.75
C ARG A 319 -43.15 -13.20 16.41
N SER A 320 -44.34 -12.62 16.29
CA SER A 320 -44.74 -11.41 16.99
C SER A 320 -46.17 -11.54 17.48
N GLY A 321 -46.65 -10.60 18.28
CA GLY A 321 -48.07 -10.58 18.74
C GLY A 321 -49.14 -10.61 17.63
N LYS A 322 -48.71 -10.41 16.35
CA LYS A 322 -49.56 -10.47 15.16
C LYS A 322 -49.50 -11.82 14.44
N GLY A 323 -48.71 -12.79 14.89
CA GLY A 323 -48.56 -14.11 14.26
C GLY A 323 -47.12 -14.55 14.02
N VAL A 324 -46.96 -15.65 13.29
CA VAL A 324 -45.66 -16.20 12.85
C VAL A 324 -45.48 -15.82 11.36
N PHE A 325 -44.33 -15.22 11.04
CA PHE A 325 -43.98 -14.77 9.69
C PHE A 325 -42.77 -15.57 9.26
N VAL A 326 -42.89 -16.35 8.20
CA VAL A 326 -41.76 -16.98 7.50
C VAL A 326 -41.09 -15.90 6.65
N VAL A 327 -39.83 -15.66 6.88
CA VAL A 327 -39.05 -14.63 6.19
C VAL A 327 -38.01 -15.21 5.23
N ALA A 328 -37.63 -16.47 5.43
CA ALA A 328 -36.79 -17.25 4.54
C ALA A 328 -37.24 -18.70 4.53
N GLU A 329 -37.40 -19.29 3.35
CA GLU A 329 -37.76 -20.71 3.16
C GLU A 329 -36.66 -21.39 2.34
N ASN A 330 -36.25 -22.59 2.74
CA ASN A 330 -35.21 -23.39 2.10
C ASN A 330 -33.78 -22.77 2.14
N PHE A 331 -33.51 -21.83 3.02
CA PHE A 331 -32.18 -21.34 3.29
C PHE A 331 -32.05 -20.66 4.67
N LEU A 332 -30.82 -20.63 5.17
CA LEU A 332 -30.43 -19.92 6.39
C LEU A 332 -29.32 -18.92 6.06
N VAL A 333 -29.26 -17.83 6.84
CA VAL A 333 -28.34 -16.71 6.62
C VAL A 333 -27.42 -16.54 7.82
N PHE A 334 -26.11 -16.46 7.59
CA PHE A 334 -25.09 -16.29 8.64
C PHE A 334 -24.09 -15.22 8.25
N ILE A 335 -23.66 -14.37 9.19
CA ILE A 335 -22.56 -13.44 8.99
C ILE A 335 -21.26 -14.17 9.30
N LYS A 336 -20.33 -14.19 8.33
CA LYS A 336 -19.00 -14.80 8.47
C LYS A 336 -17.93 -13.80 8.82
N PHE A 337 -17.89 -12.68 8.09
CA PHE A 337 -16.89 -11.63 8.28
C PHE A 337 -17.51 -10.24 8.14
N GLN A 338 -17.04 -9.32 8.95
CA GLN A 338 -17.10 -7.90 8.65
C GLN A 338 -15.79 -7.53 7.96
N THR A 339 -15.84 -6.88 6.79
CA THR A 339 -14.64 -6.39 6.15
C THR A 339 -14.61 -4.87 6.16
N LYS A 340 -13.41 -4.30 6.25
CA LYS A 340 -13.17 -2.86 6.26
C LYS A 340 -12.00 -2.55 5.35
N ASP A 341 -12.16 -1.61 4.44
CA ASP A 341 -11.10 -1.19 3.52
C ASP A 341 -10.32 0.04 4.04
N GLU A 342 -9.32 0.48 3.30
CA GLU A 342 -8.48 1.65 3.62
C GLU A 342 -9.28 2.97 3.65
N LYS A 343 -10.46 3.01 3.03
CA LYS A 343 -11.37 4.16 3.00
C LYS A 343 -12.47 4.04 4.05
N GLU A 344 -12.28 3.19 5.05
CA GLU A 344 -13.24 2.94 6.13
C GLU A 344 -14.58 2.33 5.67
N ARG A 345 -14.71 1.92 4.40
CA ARG A 345 -15.95 1.33 3.89
C ARG A 345 -16.08 -0.09 4.42
N ILE A 346 -17.27 -0.37 4.96
CA ILE A 346 -17.59 -1.66 5.58
C ILE A 346 -18.41 -2.48 4.60
N THR A 347 -18.06 -3.77 4.46
CA THR A 347 -18.88 -4.76 3.79
C THR A 347 -19.01 -6.01 4.65
N TRP A 348 -20.02 -6.81 4.39
CA TRP A 348 -20.33 -8.03 5.14
C TRP A 348 -20.24 -9.24 4.22
N ILE A 349 -19.56 -10.28 4.66
CA ILE A 349 -19.57 -11.58 3.98
C ILE A 349 -20.63 -12.44 4.67
N ILE A 350 -21.67 -12.76 3.92
CA ILE A 350 -22.81 -13.53 4.35
C ILE A 350 -22.77 -14.91 3.70
N GLU A 351 -22.89 -15.95 4.53
CA GLU A 351 -23.10 -17.32 4.12
C GLU A 351 -24.59 -17.62 4.05
N ILE A 352 -25.02 -18.19 2.96
CA ILE A 352 -26.38 -18.70 2.76
C ILE A 352 -26.27 -20.22 2.64
N ARG A 353 -26.84 -20.93 3.62
CA ARG A 353 -26.90 -22.39 3.65
C ARG A 353 -28.22 -22.85 3.08
N ARG A 354 -28.16 -23.85 2.20
CA ARG A 354 -29.35 -24.47 1.55
C ARG A 354 -29.34 -25.97 1.78
N PRO A 355 -30.53 -26.64 1.78
CA PRO A 355 -30.59 -28.09 1.82
C PRO A 355 -29.99 -28.67 0.56
N GLU A 356 -29.15 -29.70 0.71
CA GLU A 356 -28.59 -30.52 -0.40
C GLU A 356 -27.82 -29.75 -1.50
N GLU A 357 -27.51 -28.45 -1.28
CA GLU A 357 -26.77 -27.62 -2.22
C GLU A 357 -25.53 -26.99 -1.57
N ASP A 358 -24.55 -26.59 -2.40
CA ASP A 358 -23.39 -25.84 -1.93
C ASP A 358 -23.82 -24.50 -1.30
N ASN A 359 -23.15 -24.11 -0.22
CA ASN A 359 -23.35 -22.81 0.41
C ASN A 359 -23.00 -21.68 -0.54
N ILE A 360 -23.84 -20.66 -0.58
CA ILE A 360 -23.58 -19.41 -1.31
C ILE A 360 -22.94 -18.41 -0.37
N TYR A 361 -21.91 -17.69 -0.87
CA TYR A 361 -21.27 -16.59 -0.13
C TYR A 361 -21.46 -15.30 -0.90
N ILE A 362 -22.06 -14.31 -0.26
CA ILE A 362 -22.32 -13.00 -0.86
C ILE A 362 -21.61 -11.89 -0.07
N THR A 363 -21.20 -10.84 -0.79
CA THR A 363 -20.66 -9.63 -0.17
C THR A 363 -21.73 -8.55 -0.21
N VAL A 364 -22.12 -8.03 0.95
CA VAL A 364 -23.16 -7.02 1.09
C VAL A 364 -22.54 -5.73 1.62
N PRO A 365 -22.70 -4.58 0.95
CA PRO A 365 -22.32 -3.28 1.48
C PRO A 365 -23.02 -2.96 2.80
N HIS A 366 -22.38 -2.16 3.65
CA HIS A 366 -22.92 -1.86 4.98
C HIS A 366 -24.32 -1.27 4.92
N ASP A 367 -24.54 -0.28 4.08
CA ASP A 367 -25.82 0.42 3.97
C ASP A 367 -26.93 -0.49 3.44
N ASP A 368 -26.60 -1.37 2.48
CA ASP A 368 -27.54 -2.34 1.92
C ASP A 368 -28.01 -3.37 2.95
N LEU A 369 -27.17 -3.71 3.97
CA LEU A 369 -27.58 -4.59 5.07
C LEU A 369 -28.66 -3.94 5.97
N PHE A 370 -28.83 -2.63 5.89
CA PHE A 370 -29.81 -1.86 6.63
C PHE A 370 -31.08 -1.52 5.82
N ASP A 371 -31.07 -1.79 4.50
CA ASP A 371 -32.21 -1.56 3.62
C ASP A 371 -32.87 -2.88 3.19
N ALA A 372 -34.14 -3.04 3.57
CA ALA A 372 -34.90 -4.24 3.26
C ALA A 372 -35.07 -4.48 1.75
N ARG A 373 -35.21 -3.42 0.95
CA ARG A 373 -35.34 -3.52 -0.51
C ARG A 373 -34.03 -3.89 -1.18
N ALA A 374 -32.91 -3.38 -0.66
CA ALA A 374 -31.58 -3.74 -1.16
C ALA A 374 -31.30 -5.22 -0.89
N ILE A 375 -31.58 -5.70 0.32
CA ILE A 375 -31.45 -7.12 0.69
C ILE A 375 -32.32 -8.01 -0.20
N GLU A 376 -33.60 -7.70 -0.35
CA GLU A 376 -34.50 -8.44 -1.24
C GLU A 376 -33.96 -8.52 -2.68
N LYS A 377 -33.47 -7.40 -3.22
CA LYS A 377 -32.85 -7.35 -4.55
C LYS A 377 -31.59 -8.20 -4.66
N ILE A 378 -30.71 -8.13 -3.66
CA ILE A 378 -29.45 -8.91 -3.62
C ILE A 378 -29.78 -10.40 -3.61
N PHE A 379 -30.66 -10.85 -2.70
CA PHE A 379 -31.02 -12.26 -2.58
C PHE A 379 -31.80 -12.77 -3.81
N GLY A 380 -32.66 -11.92 -4.37
CA GLY A 380 -33.38 -12.19 -5.63
C GLY A 380 -32.45 -12.47 -6.80
N GLY A 381 -31.26 -11.85 -6.85
CA GLY A 381 -30.21 -12.13 -7.82
C GLY A 381 -29.68 -13.57 -7.76
N TYR A 382 -29.83 -14.22 -6.60
CA TYR A 382 -29.49 -15.64 -6.38
C TYR A 382 -30.72 -16.56 -6.41
N LYS A 383 -31.87 -16.07 -6.86
CA LYS A 383 -33.17 -16.77 -6.89
C LYS A 383 -33.68 -17.18 -5.51
N LEU A 384 -33.33 -16.40 -4.48
CA LEU A 384 -33.78 -16.62 -3.12
C LEU A 384 -34.86 -15.58 -2.76
N SER A 385 -35.99 -16.07 -2.26
CA SER A 385 -37.08 -15.20 -1.77
C SER A 385 -36.81 -14.81 -0.31
N PHE A 386 -36.36 -13.58 -0.09
CA PHE A 386 -36.06 -13.05 1.24
C PHE A 386 -36.84 -11.74 1.45
N SER A 387 -38.11 -11.86 1.80
CA SER A 387 -39.01 -10.71 1.93
C SER A 387 -39.11 -10.25 3.38
N LEU A 388 -38.54 -9.11 3.70
CA LEU A 388 -38.50 -8.52 5.04
C LEU A 388 -39.04 -7.10 4.99
N ASN A 389 -39.92 -6.78 5.94
CA ASN A 389 -40.16 -5.37 6.20
C ASN A 389 -39.04 -4.75 7.06
N PRO A 390 -38.92 -3.42 7.13
CA PRO A 390 -37.78 -2.77 7.86
C PRO A 390 -37.68 -3.20 9.34
N LEU A 391 -38.80 -3.43 10.01
CA LEU A 391 -38.80 -3.88 11.41
C LEU A 391 -38.32 -5.33 11.55
N GLN A 392 -38.72 -6.20 10.63
CA GLN A 392 -38.28 -7.61 10.59
C GLN A 392 -36.77 -7.66 10.28
N LEU A 393 -36.27 -6.88 9.34
CA LEU A 393 -34.86 -6.78 9.05
C LEU A 393 -34.05 -6.28 10.26
N GLN A 394 -34.56 -5.26 10.95
CA GLN A 394 -33.91 -4.75 12.17
C GLN A 394 -33.80 -5.86 13.26
N LYS A 395 -34.85 -6.67 13.46
CA LYS A 395 -34.84 -7.75 14.42
C LYS A 395 -33.91 -8.88 14.02
N LEU A 396 -33.94 -9.29 12.74
CA LEU A 396 -33.04 -10.33 12.20
C LEU A 396 -31.57 -9.90 12.30
N ARG A 397 -31.26 -8.69 11.93
CA ARG A 397 -29.92 -8.14 12.04
C ARG A 397 -29.43 -8.12 13.49
N LYS A 398 -30.28 -7.68 14.44
CA LYS A 398 -29.94 -7.72 15.86
C LYS A 398 -29.68 -9.16 16.32
N PHE A 399 -30.51 -10.11 15.92
CA PHE A 399 -30.28 -11.51 16.19
C PHE A 399 -28.94 -12.01 15.67
N LEU A 400 -28.58 -11.71 14.39
CA LEU A 400 -27.34 -12.11 13.79
C LEU A 400 -26.13 -11.51 14.52
N PHE A 401 -26.21 -10.24 14.92
CA PHE A 401 -25.12 -9.56 15.64
C PHE A 401 -24.94 -10.03 17.08
N ASP A 402 -26.04 -10.37 17.76
CA ASP A 402 -26.01 -10.82 19.14
C ASP A 402 -25.68 -12.32 19.26
N SER A 403 -26.02 -13.12 18.25
CA SER A 403 -25.89 -14.59 18.26
C SER A 403 -24.54 -15.10 17.74
N THR A 404 -23.79 -14.30 17.00
CA THR A 404 -22.53 -14.71 16.35
C THR A 404 -21.39 -13.77 16.67
N THR A 405 -20.20 -14.32 16.90
CA THR A 405 -18.95 -13.58 16.87
C THR A 405 -18.33 -13.79 15.51
N PHE A 406 -18.05 -12.71 14.79
CA PHE A 406 -17.42 -12.76 13.48
C PHE A 406 -16.13 -11.93 13.48
N PRO A 407 -15.06 -12.40 12.84
CA PRO A 407 -13.81 -11.65 12.76
C PRO A 407 -13.95 -10.45 11.80
N MET A 408 -13.16 -9.42 12.07
CA MET A 408 -13.00 -8.29 11.17
C MET A 408 -11.83 -8.56 10.22
N ALA A 409 -12.08 -8.53 8.90
CA ALA A 409 -11.06 -8.67 7.88
C ALA A 409 -10.74 -7.32 7.23
N LYS A 410 -9.47 -7.06 6.99
CA LYS A 410 -9.02 -5.92 6.20
C LYS A 410 -9.25 -6.24 4.71
N SER A 411 -10.08 -5.47 4.04
CA SER A 411 -10.26 -5.60 2.59
C SER A 411 -9.07 -4.99 1.87
N VAL A 412 -8.30 -5.81 1.18
CA VAL A 412 -7.16 -5.37 0.37
C VAL A 412 -7.67 -4.90 -0.99
N LEU A 413 -7.44 -3.63 -1.31
CA LEU A 413 -7.95 -3.01 -2.55
C LEU A 413 -6.96 -3.10 -3.71
N ARG A 414 -5.68 -3.42 -3.42
CA ARG A 414 -4.58 -3.37 -4.39
C ARG A 414 -3.87 -4.71 -4.47
N TYR A 415 -3.36 -5.00 -5.67
CA TYR A 415 -2.38 -6.06 -5.85
C TYR A 415 -0.99 -5.59 -5.39
N GLY A 416 -0.16 -6.53 -4.94
CA GLY A 416 1.17 -6.22 -4.45
C GLY A 416 1.23 -6.09 -2.93
N MET A 417 2.13 -5.27 -2.42
CA MET A 417 2.41 -5.19 -0.99
C MET A 417 1.28 -4.54 -0.19
N GLU A 418 0.90 -5.15 0.91
CA GLU A 418 0.08 -4.53 1.95
C GLU A 418 1.00 -3.97 3.05
N PRO A 419 0.94 -2.63 3.36
CA PRO A 419 1.96 -1.96 4.15
C PRO A 419 2.09 -2.41 5.61
N THR A 420 1.00 -2.89 6.24
CA THR A 420 1.01 -3.26 7.67
C THR A 420 1.50 -4.68 7.91
N SER A 421 1.12 -5.62 7.06
CA SER A 421 1.50 -7.03 7.16
C SER A 421 2.74 -7.39 6.35
N GLU A 422 3.12 -6.54 5.38
CA GLU A 422 4.14 -6.81 4.38
C GLU A 422 3.87 -8.09 3.55
N LEU A 423 2.61 -8.50 3.46
CA LEU A 423 2.18 -9.54 2.53
C LEU A 423 2.14 -8.99 1.10
N TYR A 424 2.52 -9.83 0.14
CA TYR A 424 2.37 -9.53 -1.28
C TYR A 424 1.14 -10.24 -1.85
N PHE A 425 0.13 -9.50 -2.25
CA PHE A 425 -1.18 -10.01 -2.68
C PHE A 425 -1.26 -10.19 -4.18
N PHE A 426 -1.66 -11.38 -4.58
CA PHE A 426 -2.18 -11.73 -5.89
C PHE A 426 -3.71 -11.84 -5.83
N SER A 427 -4.36 -12.09 -6.97
CA SER A 427 -5.81 -12.29 -7.03
C SER A 427 -6.27 -13.60 -6.37
N ASN A 428 -5.40 -14.61 -6.36
CA ASN A 428 -5.71 -15.96 -5.89
C ASN A 428 -5.02 -16.37 -4.57
N LEU A 429 -4.04 -15.59 -4.10
CA LEU A 429 -3.32 -15.87 -2.84
C LEU A 429 -2.47 -14.67 -2.39
N ALA A 430 -1.79 -14.80 -1.25
CA ALA A 430 -0.74 -13.86 -0.84
C ALA A 430 0.57 -14.62 -0.53
N ILE A 431 1.68 -13.88 -0.54
CA ILE A 431 3.01 -14.37 -0.19
C ILE A 431 3.51 -13.58 1.01
N SER A 432 3.99 -14.30 2.04
CA SER A 432 4.63 -13.67 3.19
C SER A 432 6.06 -13.21 2.84
N LYS A 433 6.64 -12.35 3.68
CA LYS A 433 8.04 -11.93 3.53
C LYS A 433 9.07 -13.07 3.71
N ALA A 434 8.64 -14.21 4.22
CA ALA A 434 9.44 -15.44 4.26
C ALA A 434 9.30 -16.30 3.00
N GLY A 435 8.51 -15.85 2.01
CA GLY A 435 8.21 -16.60 0.80
C GLY A 435 7.16 -17.70 0.98
N GLU A 436 6.40 -17.69 2.09
CA GLU A 436 5.33 -18.66 2.31
C GLU A 436 4.10 -18.30 1.44
N ILE A 437 3.49 -19.32 0.87
CA ILE A 437 2.23 -19.18 0.11
C ILE A 437 1.06 -19.26 1.07
N LEU A 438 0.27 -18.20 1.13
CA LEU A 438 -0.93 -18.09 1.95
C LEU A 438 -2.16 -18.17 1.06
N ARG A 439 -2.90 -19.27 1.17
CA ARG A 439 -4.11 -19.49 0.38
C ARG A 439 -5.33 -18.94 1.10
N PRO A 440 -6.25 -18.32 0.37
CA PRO A 440 -7.51 -17.88 0.96
C PRO A 440 -8.41 -19.06 1.29
N ASP A 441 -9.30 -18.86 2.25
CA ASP A 441 -10.43 -19.72 2.47
C ASP A 441 -11.49 -19.57 1.34
N ILE A 442 -12.60 -20.28 1.47
CA ILE A 442 -13.70 -20.23 0.50
C ILE A 442 -14.36 -18.85 0.37
N HIS A 443 -14.11 -17.95 1.31
CA HIS A 443 -14.60 -16.57 1.31
C HIS A 443 -13.60 -15.59 0.66
N GLY A 444 -12.43 -16.07 0.27
CA GLY A 444 -11.34 -15.24 -0.23
C GLY A 444 -10.62 -14.48 0.89
N VAL A 445 -10.66 -15.02 2.11
CA VAL A 445 -10.03 -14.43 3.30
C VAL A 445 -8.79 -15.24 3.67
N ILE A 446 -7.68 -14.54 3.89
CA ILE A 446 -6.43 -15.09 4.39
C ILE A 446 -6.29 -14.73 5.86
N ASN A 447 -5.97 -15.69 6.70
CA ASN A 447 -5.56 -15.47 8.08
C ASN A 447 -4.02 -15.48 8.16
N TYR A 448 -3.43 -14.39 8.64
CA TYR A 448 -1.99 -14.27 8.83
C TYR A 448 -1.70 -13.43 10.08
N ASP A 449 -0.96 -14.00 11.04
CA ASP A 449 -0.56 -13.38 12.32
C ASP A 449 -1.74 -12.75 13.09
N ASP A 450 -2.84 -13.51 13.23
CA ASP A 450 -4.11 -13.09 13.87
C ASP A 450 -4.85 -11.94 13.16
N GLN A 451 -4.47 -11.62 11.94
CA GLN A 451 -5.16 -10.66 11.11
C GLN A 451 -5.80 -11.35 9.91
N TYR A 452 -6.98 -10.88 9.55
CA TYR A 452 -7.72 -11.41 8.42
C TYR A 452 -7.67 -10.42 7.26
N PHE A 453 -7.34 -10.92 6.06
CA PHE A 453 -7.21 -10.12 4.85
C PHE A 453 -8.13 -10.67 3.77
N LYS A 454 -9.05 -9.85 3.28
CA LYS A 454 -9.88 -10.19 2.12
C LYS A 454 -9.10 -9.86 0.85
N LEU A 455 -8.93 -10.85 -0.02
CA LEU A 455 -8.24 -10.70 -1.31
C LEU A 455 -8.89 -9.64 -2.20
N PRO A 456 -8.10 -8.89 -2.99
CA PRO A 456 -8.63 -7.95 -3.95
C PRO A 456 -9.38 -8.69 -5.06
N ASN A 457 -10.60 -8.24 -5.38
CA ASN A 457 -11.43 -8.75 -6.49
C ASN A 457 -11.56 -10.28 -6.56
N PHE A 458 -11.50 -10.97 -5.40
CA PHE A 458 -11.63 -12.42 -5.35
C PHE A 458 -13.00 -12.86 -5.86
N GLN A 459 -12.99 -13.67 -6.92
CA GLN A 459 -14.16 -14.39 -7.43
C GLN A 459 -13.76 -15.86 -7.66
N LYS A 460 -14.39 -16.79 -6.92
CA LYS A 460 -14.07 -18.22 -7.00
C LYS A 460 -14.26 -18.73 -8.43
N GLY A 461 -13.21 -19.31 -9.02
CA GLY A 461 -13.26 -19.96 -10.33
C GLY A 461 -13.23 -19.00 -11.53
N ILE A 462 -13.05 -17.69 -11.32
CA ILE A 462 -12.88 -16.72 -12.41
C ILE A 462 -11.42 -16.30 -12.47
N PRO A 463 -10.68 -16.58 -13.56
CA PRO A 463 -9.32 -16.08 -13.74
C PRO A 463 -9.31 -14.55 -13.71
N SER A 464 -8.36 -13.99 -13.00
CA SER A 464 -8.21 -12.54 -12.89
C SER A 464 -6.78 -12.14 -13.29
N ALA A 465 -6.56 -10.87 -13.60
CA ALA A 465 -5.21 -10.35 -13.73
C ALA A 465 -4.45 -10.49 -12.40
N PHE A 466 -3.14 -10.60 -12.44
CA PHE A 466 -2.27 -10.79 -11.27
C PHE A 466 -2.51 -12.14 -10.56
N GLU A 467 -2.59 -13.20 -11.30
CA GLU A 467 -2.73 -14.54 -10.77
C GLU A 467 -1.36 -15.18 -10.51
N TYR A 468 -1.16 -15.72 -9.30
CA TYR A 468 0.03 -16.49 -8.98
C TYR A 468 -0.07 -17.88 -9.61
N SER A 469 0.97 -18.27 -10.35
CA SER A 469 1.15 -19.60 -10.94
C SER A 469 2.23 -20.38 -10.17
N GLU A 470 1.97 -21.63 -9.82
CA GLU A 470 2.98 -22.48 -9.18
C GLU A 470 3.95 -23.05 -10.21
N ASN A 471 5.20 -22.62 -10.15
CA ASN A 471 6.31 -23.22 -10.87
C ASN A 471 7.61 -23.10 -10.07
N LYS A 472 8.73 -23.52 -10.67
CA LYS A 472 10.05 -23.54 -10.01
C LYS A 472 11.08 -22.62 -10.68
N VAL A 473 10.63 -21.73 -11.58
CA VAL A 473 11.51 -20.79 -12.27
C VAL A 473 12.13 -19.84 -11.24
N THR A 474 13.46 -19.73 -11.26
CA THR A 474 14.21 -18.78 -10.44
C THR A 474 14.44 -17.47 -11.19
N PHE A 475 14.89 -16.44 -10.46
CA PHE A 475 15.32 -15.19 -11.10
C PHE A 475 16.45 -15.42 -12.10
N ASN A 476 17.42 -16.28 -11.78
CA ASN A 476 18.57 -16.56 -12.65
C ASN A 476 18.14 -17.24 -13.96
N ASP A 477 17.24 -18.24 -13.90
CA ASP A 477 16.71 -18.93 -15.08
C ASP A 477 15.98 -17.93 -16.03
N TRP A 478 15.17 -17.06 -15.46
CA TRP A 478 14.45 -16.04 -16.21
C TRP A 478 15.39 -14.97 -16.76
N PHE A 479 16.33 -14.45 -15.92
CA PHE A 479 17.22 -13.35 -16.30
C PHE A 479 18.18 -13.74 -17.41
N GLU A 480 18.69 -14.96 -17.40
CA GLU A 480 19.56 -15.47 -18.47
C GLU A 480 18.84 -15.40 -19.84
N LEU A 481 17.63 -15.94 -19.92
CA LEU A 481 16.86 -15.90 -21.17
C LEU A 481 16.44 -14.46 -21.54
N PHE A 482 16.03 -13.67 -20.56
CA PHE A 482 15.63 -12.28 -20.79
C PHE A 482 16.81 -11.42 -21.28
N SER A 483 17.97 -11.52 -20.62
CA SER A 483 19.17 -10.78 -21.02
C SER A 483 19.66 -11.22 -22.40
N ASN A 484 19.67 -12.52 -22.69
CA ASN A 484 20.01 -13.05 -24.00
C ASN A 484 19.06 -12.58 -25.11
N ALA A 485 17.77 -12.39 -24.81
CA ALA A 485 16.78 -11.91 -25.76
C ALA A 485 16.89 -10.39 -26.02
N GLN A 486 17.13 -9.60 -24.96
CA GLN A 486 17.16 -8.13 -25.03
C GLN A 486 18.55 -7.56 -25.37
N GLY A 487 19.60 -8.34 -25.12
CA GLY A 487 21.00 -7.91 -25.08
C GLY A 487 21.39 -7.44 -23.67
N GLU A 488 22.66 -7.65 -23.33
CA GLU A 488 23.21 -7.48 -21.99
C GLU A 488 22.83 -6.16 -21.32
N TYR A 489 23.14 -5.03 -21.96
CA TYR A 489 22.89 -3.70 -21.39
C TYR A 489 21.41 -3.39 -21.15
N ILE A 490 20.55 -3.68 -22.15
CA ILE A 490 19.10 -3.45 -22.04
C ILE A 490 18.52 -4.42 -21.03
N GLY A 491 18.90 -5.70 -21.10
CA GLY A 491 18.48 -6.73 -20.16
C GLY A 491 18.84 -6.40 -18.72
N PHE A 492 20.09 -5.97 -18.48
CA PHE A 492 20.57 -5.58 -17.16
C PHE A 492 19.77 -4.41 -16.56
N LEU A 493 19.64 -3.28 -17.28
CA LEU A 493 18.93 -2.10 -16.75
C LEU A 493 17.43 -2.34 -16.58
N THR A 494 16.80 -3.08 -17.48
CA THR A 494 15.36 -3.38 -17.35
C THR A 494 15.07 -4.41 -16.27
N ALA A 495 15.93 -5.40 -16.07
CA ALA A 495 15.82 -6.31 -14.91
C ALA A 495 16.09 -5.56 -13.59
N SER A 496 17.03 -4.60 -13.58
CA SER A 496 17.26 -3.73 -12.42
C SER A 496 16.02 -2.89 -12.10
N PHE A 497 15.32 -2.40 -13.12
CA PHE A 497 14.04 -1.70 -12.95
C PHE A 497 12.95 -2.61 -12.36
N LEU A 498 12.85 -3.87 -12.81
CA LEU A 498 11.94 -4.85 -12.22
C LEU A 498 12.25 -5.05 -10.73
N LEU A 499 13.52 -5.31 -10.40
CA LEU A 499 13.98 -5.52 -9.03
C LEU A 499 13.67 -4.32 -8.13
N PHE A 500 13.98 -3.10 -8.58
CA PHE A 500 13.64 -1.89 -7.84
C PHE A 500 12.11 -1.72 -7.69
N SER A 501 11.33 -2.04 -8.72
CA SER A 501 9.87 -1.92 -8.70
C SER A 501 9.23 -2.81 -7.63
N ILE A 502 9.77 -4.01 -7.40
CA ILE A 502 9.31 -4.93 -6.34
C ILE A 502 9.55 -4.34 -4.93
N PHE A 503 10.60 -3.53 -4.77
CA PHE A 503 11.01 -2.94 -3.49
C PHE A 503 10.92 -1.41 -3.47
N ARG A 504 10.06 -0.82 -4.33
CA ARG A 504 9.91 0.63 -4.46
C ARG A 504 9.69 1.34 -3.13
N ASP A 505 8.88 0.78 -2.25
CA ASP A 505 8.59 1.37 -0.93
C ASP A 505 9.85 1.56 -0.07
N VAL A 506 10.82 0.65 -0.18
CA VAL A 506 12.10 0.77 0.52
C VAL A 506 12.91 1.95 -0.03
N GLY A 507 12.97 2.08 -1.37
CA GLY A 507 13.62 3.21 -2.02
C GLY A 507 12.96 4.56 -1.69
N ILE A 508 11.62 4.59 -1.70
CA ILE A 508 10.85 5.78 -1.31
C ILE A 508 11.11 6.15 0.14
N LYS A 509 11.10 5.19 1.05
CA LYS A 509 11.39 5.43 2.47
C LYS A 509 12.80 5.99 2.70
N ALA A 510 13.77 5.54 1.90
CA ALA A 510 15.16 5.96 2.02
C ALA A 510 15.42 7.36 1.44
N ASN A 511 14.85 7.69 0.28
CA ASN A 511 15.27 8.85 -0.52
C ASN A 511 14.08 9.66 -1.10
N ASN A 512 12.84 9.25 -0.89
CA ASN A 512 11.59 9.93 -1.30
C ASN A 512 11.44 10.18 -2.81
N PHE A 513 12.06 9.35 -3.68
CA PHE A 513 11.84 9.41 -5.12
C PHE A 513 11.91 8.02 -5.76
N SER A 514 11.36 7.90 -6.98
CA SER A 514 11.30 6.66 -7.75
C SER A 514 11.67 6.92 -9.21
N PRO A 515 12.83 6.47 -9.71
CA PRO A 515 13.25 6.72 -11.07
C PRO A 515 12.27 6.14 -12.09
N ILE A 516 12.15 6.81 -13.24
CA ILE A 516 11.32 6.37 -14.36
C ILE A 516 12.22 5.73 -15.39
N LEU A 517 11.91 4.51 -15.83
CA LEU A 517 12.63 3.88 -16.93
C LEU A 517 11.97 4.28 -18.25
N PHE A 518 12.78 4.86 -19.17
CA PHE A 518 12.31 5.33 -20.47
C PHE A 518 13.08 4.62 -21.58
N ILE A 519 12.39 3.76 -22.35
CA ILE A 519 12.97 3.06 -23.49
C ILE A 519 12.52 3.76 -24.77
N THR A 520 13.49 4.31 -25.51
CA THR A 520 13.25 4.98 -26.79
C THR A 520 13.99 4.28 -27.93
N GLY A 521 13.67 4.65 -29.17
CA GLY A 521 14.34 4.14 -30.37
C GLY A 521 13.37 3.89 -31.51
N VAL A 522 13.87 3.25 -32.56
CA VAL A 522 13.13 3.06 -33.81
C VAL A 522 11.87 2.19 -33.64
N ALA A 523 10.84 2.44 -34.45
CA ALA A 523 9.63 1.61 -34.46
C ALA A 523 9.98 0.14 -34.82
N GLY A 524 9.37 -0.81 -34.11
CA GLY A 524 9.59 -2.24 -34.33
C GLY A 524 10.85 -2.83 -33.67
N SER A 525 11.53 -2.09 -32.79
CA SER A 525 12.71 -2.59 -32.06
C SER A 525 12.40 -3.38 -30.78
N GLY A 526 11.14 -3.62 -30.46
CA GLY A 526 10.77 -4.44 -29.28
C GLY A 526 10.61 -3.68 -27.96
N LYS A 527 10.63 -2.34 -27.95
CA LYS A 527 10.53 -1.52 -26.72
C LYS A 527 9.36 -1.87 -25.82
N SER A 528 8.16 -1.90 -26.40
CA SER A 528 6.93 -2.25 -25.67
C SER A 528 6.95 -3.69 -25.19
N THR A 529 7.49 -4.60 -26.00
CA THR A 529 7.62 -6.02 -25.68
C THR A 529 8.54 -6.23 -24.47
N THR A 530 9.60 -5.44 -24.31
CA THR A 530 10.49 -5.49 -23.13
C THR A 530 9.71 -5.31 -21.83
N PHE A 531 8.82 -4.31 -21.75
CA PHE A 531 7.99 -4.12 -20.56
C PHE A 531 6.90 -5.20 -20.39
N ILE A 532 6.39 -5.76 -21.50
CA ILE A 532 5.41 -6.87 -21.43
C ILE A 532 6.03 -8.08 -20.73
N HIS A 533 7.28 -8.44 -21.04
CA HIS A 533 7.99 -9.54 -20.37
C HIS A 533 8.09 -9.35 -18.85
N LEU A 534 8.33 -8.12 -18.39
CA LEU A 534 8.39 -7.85 -16.94
C LEU A 534 7.04 -8.08 -16.23
N ASN A 535 5.91 -7.90 -16.92
CA ASN A 535 4.58 -8.09 -16.33
C ASN A 535 4.29 -9.55 -15.95
N TYR A 536 4.87 -10.52 -16.66
CA TYR A 536 4.66 -11.93 -16.34
C TYR A 536 5.17 -12.31 -14.94
N VAL A 537 6.20 -11.64 -14.44
CA VAL A 537 6.70 -11.82 -13.05
C VAL A 537 5.63 -11.45 -12.02
N PHE A 538 4.71 -10.55 -12.39
CA PHE A 538 3.59 -10.12 -11.53
C PHE A 538 2.29 -10.92 -11.80
N GLY A 539 2.33 -11.98 -12.59
CA GLY A 539 1.16 -12.80 -12.88
C GLY A 539 0.15 -12.15 -13.82
N THR A 540 0.62 -11.35 -14.78
CA THR A 540 -0.23 -10.73 -15.82
C THR A 540 0.52 -10.64 -17.14
N ASP A 541 -0.19 -10.79 -18.25
CA ASP A 541 0.34 -10.55 -19.59
C ASP A 541 0.45 -9.06 -19.96
N GLY A 542 0.01 -8.19 -19.07
CA GLY A 542 0.06 -6.74 -19.23
C GLY A 542 -0.94 -6.13 -20.20
N LYS A 543 -1.71 -6.92 -20.99
CA LYS A 543 -2.64 -6.38 -21.99
C LYS A 543 -3.68 -5.44 -21.44
N GLY A 544 -4.29 -5.77 -20.29
CA GLY A 544 -5.29 -4.93 -19.64
C GLY A 544 -4.71 -3.76 -18.82
N MET A 545 -3.39 -3.78 -18.55
CA MET A 545 -2.72 -2.87 -17.62
C MET A 545 -1.85 -1.82 -18.31
N THR A 546 -1.56 -1.98 -19.58
CA THR A 546 -0.81 -1.00 -20.37
C THR A 546 -1.66 0.26 -20.58
N VAL A 547 -1.04 1.42 -20.41
CA VAL A 547 -1.62 2.72 -20.77
C VAL A 547 -1.07 3.11 -22.14
N ASN A 548 -1.89 3.04 -23.19
CA ASN A 548 -1.50 3.56 -24.50
C ASN A 548 -1.73 5.07 -24.52
N LEU A 549 -0.64 5.85 -24.60
CA LEU A 549 -0.69 7.31 -24.49
C LEU A 549 -1.22 8.01 -25.75
N LYS A 550 -1.28 7.32 -26.89
CA LYS A 550 -2.00 7.82 -28.09
C LYS A 550 -3.52 7.57 -28.01
N GLY A 551 -3.96 6.75 -27.07
CA GLY A 551 -5.37 6.45 -26.85
C GLY A 551 -6.10 7.57 -26.07
N LYS A 552 -7.44 7.54 -26.10
CA LYS A 552 -8.28 8.45 -25.29
C LYS A 552 -8.30 7.98 -23.84
N ASN A 553 -7.20 8.15 -23.12
CA ASN A 553 -7.14 7.87 -21.68
C ASN A 553 -7.42 9.17 -20.90
N THR A 554 -8.36 9.10 -19.97
CA THR A 554 -8.52 10.18 -19.00
C THR A 554 -7.46 10.04 -17.91
N GLU A 555 -6.98 11.16 -17.40
CA GLU A 555 -6.03 11.20 -16.29
C GLU A 555 -6.51 10.36 -15.09
N ALA A 556 -7.79 10.47 -14.73
CA ALA A 556 -8.41 9.70 -13.67
C ALA A 556 -8.33 8.17 -13.89
N ALA A 557 -8.46 7.70 -15.14
CA ALA A 557 -8.35 6.28 -15.47
C ALA A 557 -6.90 5.79 -15.33
N VAL A 558 -5.93 6.60 -15.71
CA VAL A 558 -4.50 6.27 -15.56
C VAL A 558 -4.10 6.22 -14.09
N VAL A 559 -4.51 7.21 -13.30
CA VAL A 559 -4.31 7.23 -11.85
C VAL A 559 -4.92 6.00 -11.19
N ALA A 560 -6.15 5.63 -11.57
CA ALA A 560 -6.81 4.43 -11.04
C ALA A 560 -6.00 3.14 -11.35
N LYS A 561 -5.42 3.02 -12.56
CA LYS A 561 -4.54 1.89 -12.91
C LYS A 561 -3.25 1.88 -12.07
N MET A 562 -2.65 3.05 -11.85
CA MET A 562 -1.43 3.18 -11.04
C MET A 562 -1.69 2.86 -9.56
N GLU A 563 -2.90 3.15 -9.06
CA GLU A 563 -3.30 2.82 -7.69
C GLU A 563 -3.60 1.35 -7.46
N GLN A 564 -3.88 0.57 -8.51
CA GLN A 564 -4.15 -0.86 -8.37
C GLN A 564 -2.92 -1.69 -7.97
N ARG A 565 -1.71 -1.11 -8.03
CA ARG A 565 -0.46 -1.80 -7.73
C ARG A 565 0.32 -1.11 -6.61
N TYR A 566 0.78 -1.89 -5.67
CA TYR A 566 1.73 -1.47 -4.67
C TYR A 566 3.01 -2.31 -4.82
N ASN A 567 4.16 -1.67 -5.02
CA ASN A 567 5.42 -2.36 -5.34
C ASN A 567 5.32 -3.23 -6.61
N GLY A 568 5.21 -2.56 -7.71
CA GLY A 568 5.22 -3.05 -9.08
C GLY A 568 5.45 -1.86 -10.00
N PHE A 569 5.14 -1.96 -11.28
CA PHE A 569 5.28 -0.84 -12.20
C PHE A 569 4.04 -0.66 -13.09
N GLN A 570 3.81 0.57 -13.53
CA GLN A 570 2.84 0.92 -14.56
C GLN A 570 3.58 1.10 -15.88
N PHE A 571 3.18 0.36 -16.91
CA PHE A 571 3.70 0.54 -18.25
C PHE A 571 2.85 1.55 -19.03
N ALA A 572 3.50 2.56 -19.60
CA ALA A 572 2.92 3.57 -20.48
C ALA A 572 3.58 3.46 -21.86
N ASP A 573 2.80 3.21 -22.89
CA ASP A 573 3.26 2.99 -24.27
C ASP A 573 2.93 4.17 -25.17
N ASP A 574 3.70 4.35 -26.24
CA ASP A 574 3.49 5.37 -27.26
C ASP A 574 3.54 6.82 -26.75
N TYR A 575 4.49 7.11 -25.83
CA TYR A 575 4.73 8.48 -25.37
C TYR A 575 5.10 9.40 -26.55
N TYR A 576 4.70 10.67 -26.47
CA TYR A 576 5.12 11.75 -27.38
C TYR A 576 5.41 13.03 -26.58
N PRO A 577 6.28 13.94 -27.11
CA PRO A 577 6.65 15.17 -26.43
C PRO A 577 5.45 16.02 -26.01
N ASN A 578 5.57 16.70 -24.88
CA ASN A 578 4.50 17.55 -24.32
C ASN A 578 3.19 16.79 -24.03
N HIS A 579 3.29 15.50 -23.68
CA HIS A 579 2.10 14.70 -23.37
C HIS A 579 1.38 15.22 -22.12
N PRO A 580 0.04 15.37 -22.13
CA PRO A 580 -0.73 15.93 -20.98
C PRO A 580 -0.55 15.18 -19.66
N LEU A 581 -0.21 13.89 -19.69
CA LEU A 581 0.05 13.07 -18.49
C LEU A 581 1.49 13.17 -17.96
N THR A 582 2.38 13.95 -18.60
CA THR A 582 3.75 14.14 -18.12
C THR A 582 3.81 14.61 -16.65
N PRO A 583 2.99 15.58 -16.20
CA PRO A 583 2.95 15.98 -14.78
C PRO A 583 2.60 14.84 -13.81
N LEU A 584 1.74 13.91 -14.22
CA LEU A 584 1.39 12.73 -13.42
C LEU A 584 2.60 11.79 -13.22
N PHE A 585 3.38 11.57 -14.28
CA PHE A 585 4.61 10.77 -14.19
C PHE A 585 5.66 11.45 -13.32
N GLN A 586 5.80 12.79 -13.40
CA GLN A 586 6.66 13.56 -12.50
C GLN A 586 6.21 13.43 -11.03
N ALA A 587 4.91 13.51 -10.77
CA ALA A 587 4.35 13.31 -9.42
C ALA A 587 4.65 11.89 -8.89
N SER A 588 4.60 10.86 -9.76
CA SER A 588 4.98 9.49 -9.40
C SER A 588 6.45 9.36 -9.03
N PHE A 589 7.35 10.06 -9.76
CA PHE A 589 8.76 10.12 -9.41
C PHE A 589 8.96 10.78 -8.04
N ASP A 590 8.39 11.97 -7.84
CA ASP A 590 8.53 12.78 -6.62
C ASP A 590 7.74 12.22 -5.42
N ASN A 591 7.05 11.09 -5.57
CA ASN A 591 6.15 10.49 -4.57
C ASN A 591 5.12 11.49 -4.02
N LYS A 592 4.62 12.37 -4.90
CA LYS A 592 3.63 13.41 -4.56
C LYS A 592 2.22 12.92 -4.79
N ALA A 593 1.30 13.44 -4.01
CA ALA A 593 -0.12 13.18 -4.16
C ALA A 593 -0.67 13.88 -5.42
N TYR A 594 -1.57 13.19 -6.09
CA TYR A 594 -2.48 13.73 -7.08
C TYR A 594 -3.83 13.94 -6.42
N SER A 595 -4.29 15.18 -6.29
CA SER A 595 -5.53 15.50 -5.59
C SER A 595 -6.73 15.48 -6.55
N LYS A 596 -7.77 14.75 -6.18
CA LYS A 596 -9.05 14.68 -6.91
C LYS A 596 -10.19 15.11 -6.01
N LEU A 597 -11.17 15.86 -6.55
CA LEU A 597 -12.41 16.17 -5.85
C LEU A 597 -13.14 14.88 -5.43
N ASN A 598 -13.49 14.78 -4.15
CA ASN A 598 -14.33 13.72 -3.63
C ASN A 598 -15.78 13.97 -3.99
N GLN A 599 -16.27 13.36 -5.08
CA GLN A 599 -17.64 13.50 -5.56
C GLN A 599 -18.71 12.91 -4.61
N PHE A 600 -18.27 12.15 -3.58
CA PHE A 600 -19.16 11.48 -2.62
C PHE A 600 -19.13 12.12 -1.22
N SER A 601 -18.48 13.27 -1.07
CA SER A 601 -18.48 14.01 0.20
C SER A 601 -19.72 14.88 0.30
N GLU A 602 -20.39 14.85 1.44
CA GLU A 602 -21.49 15.78 1.76
C GLU A 602 -21.03 17.25 1.78
N ASN A 603 -19.72 17.47 1.98
CA ASN A 603 -19.05 18.75 1.85
C ASN A 603 -18.26 18.79 0.53
N HIS A 604 -18.75 19.50 -0.46
CA HIS A 604 -18.20 19.62 -1.84
C HIS A 604 -16.72 20.13 -1.94
N ILE A 605 -16.00 20.20 -0.83
CA ILE A 605 -14.63 20.75 -0.72
C ILE A 605 -13.59 19.65 -0.40
N ASP A 606 -14.02 18.40 -0.16
CA ASP A 606 -13.09 17.31 0.15
C ASP A 606 -12.36 16.82 -1.10
N THR A 607 -11.05 16.69 -0.98
CA THR A 607 -10.19 16.08 -1.99
C THR A 607 -9.70 14.71 -1.54
N ILE A 608 -9.58 13.78 -2.47
CA ILE A 608 -8.90 12.50 -2.26
C ILE A 608 -7.51 12.64 -2.85
N ASP A 609 -6.50 12.49 -2.01
CA ASP A 609 -5.10 12.47 -2.42
C ASP A 609 -4.68 11.05 -2.84
N LEU A 610 -4.39 10.89 -4.12
CA LEU A 610 -3.96 9.63 -4.72
C LEU A 610 -2.44 9.69 -4.92
N ILE A 611 -1.70 8.91 -4.14
CA ILE A 611 -0.24 8.80 -4.28
C ILE A 611 0.07 7.54 -5.07
N PRO A 612 0.69 7.64 -6.27
CA PRO A 612 1.11 6.47 -7.03
C PRO A 612 2.03 5.56 -6.20
N LYS A 613 1.69 4.28 -6.11
CA LYS A 613 2.41 3.27 -5.30
C LYS A 613 3.28 2.34 -6.16
N CYS A 614 3.35 2.57 -7.46
CA CYS A 614 4.14 1.81 -8.42
C CYS A 614 5.21 2.69 -9.09
N THR A 615 6.24 2.08 -9.67
CA THR A 615 7.18 2.76 -10.56
C THR A 615 6.53 2.98 -11.93
N VAL A 616 7.17 3.75 -12.80
CA VAL A 616 6.69 4.01 -14.16
C VAL A 616 7.74 3.58 -15.17
N GLY A 617 7.32 2.74 -16.14
CA GLY A 617 8.09 2.38 -17.32
C GLY A 617 7.43 2.98 -18.57
N ILE A 618 8.19 3.63 -19.43
CA ILE A 618 7.67 4.31 -20.62
C ILE A 618 8.39 3.79 -21.86
N ALA A 619 7.62 3.48 -22.92
CA ALA A 619 8.15 3.20 -24.25
C ALA A 619 7.74 4.31 -25.23
N SER A 620 8.68 4.73 -26.08
CA SER A 620 8.44 5.80 -27.02
C SER A 620 9.31 5.66 -28.29
N ASN A 621 8.85 6.24 -29.39
CA ASN A 621 9.69 6.50 -30.56
C ASN A 621 10.35 7.89 -30.50
N PHE A 622 10.03 8.68 -29.48
CA PHE A 622 10.47 10.08 -29.32
C PHE A 622 11.04 10.28 -27.93
N LEU A 623 11.98 11.20 -27.79
CA LEU A 623 12.43 11.74 -26.51
C LEU A 623 11.46 12.84 -26.04
N PRO A 624 11.44 13.16 -24.72
CA PRO A 624 10.82 14.38 -24.24
C PRO A 624 11.43 15.60 -24.91
N ASP A 625 10.65 16.64 -25.08
CA ASP A 625 11.09 17.87 -25.72
C ASP A 625 11.96 18.70 -24.76
N LEU A 626 13.20 19.02 -25.18
CA LEU A 626 14.11 19.87 -24.43
C LEU A 626 14.18 21.25 -25.09
N PRO A 627 14.17 22.36 -24.32
CA PRO A 627 14.22 22.45 -22.84
C PRO A 627 12.87 22.39 -22.12
N SER A 628 11.73 22.37 -22.84
CA SER A 628 10.39 22.48 -22.21
C SER A 628 10.11 21.37 -21.20
N ASP A 629 10.51 20.14 -21.50
CA ASP A 629 10.34 18.95 -20.65
C ASP A 629 11.59 18.63 -19.78
N GLU A 630 12.54 19.55 -19.63
CA GLU A 630 13.76 19.30 -18.83
C GLU A 630 13.46 18.79 -17.41
N PRO A 631 12.47 19.31 -16.68
CA PRO A 631 12.11 18.78 -15.37
C PRO A 631 11.67 17.31 -15.41
N PHE A 632 11.00 16.88 -16.47
CA PHE A 632 10.63 15.48 -16.66
C PHE A 632 11.83 14.64 -17.10
N PHE A 633 12.58 15.12 -18.08
CA PHE A 633 13.77 14.45 -18.62
C PHE A 633 14.78 14.11 -17.53
N SER A 634 15.02 15.03 -16.59
CA SER A 634 15.94 14.81 -15.47
C SER A 634 15.54 13.67 -14.52
N ARG A 635 14.31 13.18 -14.60
CA ARG A 635 13.76 12.08 -13.79
C ARG A 635 13.87 10.70 -14.47
N LEU A 636 14.33 10.68 -15.72
CA LEU A 636 14.38 9.48 -16.53
C LEU A 636 15.72 8.76 -16.40
N ILE A 637 15.66 7.45 -16.52
CA ILE A 637 16.82 6.61 -16.92
C ILE A 637 16.54 6.18 -18.35
N LEU A 638 17.41 6.60 -19.27
CA LEU A 638 17.20 6.41 -20.69
C LEU A 638 17.86 5.15 -21.21
N ILE A 639 17.11 4.40 -22.01
CA ILE A 639 17.62 3.26 -22.78
C ILE A 639 17.26 3.46 -24.25
N PHE A 640 18.25 3.31 -25.13
CA PHE A 640 18.04 3.28 -26.57
C PHE A 640 17.96 1.83 -27.06
N ASN A 641 16.81 1.46 -27.63
CA ASN A 641 16.62 0.18 -28.29
C ASN A 641 16.39 0.40 -29.79
N ASN A 642 17.46 0.27 -30.58
CA ASN A 642 17.45 0.47 -32.02
C ASN A 642 17.57 -0.84 -32.81
N ASN A 643 17.55 -2.00 -32.13
CA ASN A 643 17.73 -3.29 -32.78
C ASN A 643 16.44 -3.75 -33.50
N ARG A 644 16.39 -3.57 -34.82
CA ARG A 644 15.30 -4.09 -35.68
C ARG A 644 15.53 -5.53 -36.14
N ASN A 645 16.79 -5.97 -36.13
CA ASN A 645 17.17 -7.27 -36.65
C ASN A 645 17.91 -8.09 -35.58
N PRO A 646 17.19 -8.64 -34.62
CA PRO A 646 17.81 -9.49 -33.60
C PRO A 646 18.51 -10.69 -34.23
N SER A 647 19.64 -11.10 -33.67
CA SER A 647 20.38 -12.28 -34.12
C SER A 647 19.56 -13.56 -33.95
N GLU A 648 19.95 -14.63 -34.61
CA GLU A 648 19.27 -15.94 -34.44
C GLU A 648 19.37 -16.44 -33.01
N PHE A 649 20.46 -16.13 -32.30
CA PHE A 649 20.62 -16.43 -30.88
C PHE A 649 19.57 -15.67 -30.03
N GLN A 650 19.41 -14.38 -30.26
CA GLN A 650 18.39 -13.56 -29.57
C GLN A 650 16.96 -14.05 -29.87
N LYS A 651 16.66 -14.40 -31.13
CA LYS A 651 15.36 -14.97 -31.50
C LYS A 651 15.08 -16.30 -30.81
N ALA A 652 16.11 -17.16 -30.69
CA ALA A 652 15.97 -18.44 -29.99
C ALA A 652 15.74 -18.25 -28.48
N ALA A 653 16.50 -17.32 -27.85
CA ALA A 653 16.28 -16.98 -26.45
C ALA A 653 14.89 -16.40 -26.22
N TYR A 654 14.42 -15.51 -27.10
CA TYR A 654 13.07 -14.94 -27.04
C TYR A 654 11.95 -16.00 -27.10
N LYS A 655 12.08 -16.98 -27.98
CA LYS A 655 11.10 -18.09 -28.07
C LYS A 655 11.06 -18.91 -26.78
N LYS A 656 12.22 -19.23 -26.21
CA LYS A 656 12.30 -19.97 -24.94
C LYS A 656 11.70 -19.15 -23.79
N LEU A 657 11.99 -17.85 -23.74
CA LEU A 657 11.42 -16.93 -22.75
C LEU A 657 9.90 -16.89 -22.83
N GLN A 658 9.32 -16.79 -24.04
CA GLN A 658 7.87 -16.82 -24.23
C GLN A 658 7.21 -18.12 -23.72
N VAL A 659 7.84 -19.28 -23.96
CA VAL A 659 7.33 -20.57 -23.43
C VAL A 659 7.35 -20.56 -21.91
N MET A 660 8.47 -20.17 -21.30
CA MET A 660 8.62 -20.05 -19.85
C MET A 660 7.54 -19.14 -19.23
N GLU A 661 7.29 -18.00 -19.84
CA GLU A 661 6.29 -17.02 -19.39
C GLU A 661 4.86 -17.54 -19.51
N GLN A 662 4.54 -18.29 -20.55
CA GLN A 662 3.22 -18.93 -20.74
C GLN A 662 2.96 -20.03 -19.69
N GLU A 663 4.01 -20.74 -19.25
CA GLU A 663 3.92 -21.69 -18.15
C GLU A 663 3.81 -21.01 -16.78
N GLY A 664 4.11 -19.70 -16.70
CA GLY A 664 4.07 -18.86 -15.53
C GLY A 664 5.44 -18.71 -14.86
N ILE A 665 5.73 -17.50 -14.37
CA ILE A 665 7.03 -17.16 -13.74
C ILE A 665 6.88 -16.38 -12.43
N THR A 666 5.73 -16.43 -11.78
CA THR A 666 5.49 -15.69 -10.53
C THR A 666 6.32 -16.21 -9.35
N SER A 667 6.89 -17.41 -9.45
CA SER A 667 7.88 -17.92 -8.50
C SER A 667 9.12 -17.04 -8.39
N VAL A 668 9.49 -16.34 -9.47
CA VAL A 668 10.56 -15.32 -9.46
C VAL A 668 10.25 -14.21 -8.45
N LEU A 669 9.03 -13.67 -8.47
CA LEU A 669 8.62 -12.65 -7.50
C LEU A 669 8.62 -13.22 -6.08
N ARG A 670 8.12 -14.42 -5.88
CA ARG A 670 8.14 -15.10 -4.59
C ARG A 670 9.57 -15.24 -4.03
N GLN A 671 10.51 -15.68 -4.87
CA GLN A 671 11.92 -15.76 -4.50
C GLN A 671 12.45 -14.38 -4.09
N LEU A 672 12.27 -13.38 -4.93
CA LEU A 672 12.75 -12.02 -4.67
C LEU A 672 12.13 -11.42 -3.42
N TRP A 673 10.82 -11.60 -3.22
CA TRP A 673 10.11 -11.07 -2.05
C TRP A 673 10.65 -11.62 -0.73
N SER A 674 11.16 -12.86 -0.72
CA SER A 674 11.78 -13.46 0.48
C SER A 674 13.07 -12.75 0.92
N TYR A 675 13.67 -11.91 0.07
CA TYR A 675 14.86 -11.12 0.40
C TYR A 675 14.55 -9.73 0.98
N ARG A 676 13.29 -9.44 1.24
CA ARG A 676 12.81 -8.11 1.65
C ARG A 676 13.53 -7.55 2.88
N ASP A 677 13.71 -8.33 3.91
CA ASP A 677 14.37 -7.88 5.16
C ASP A 677 15.85 -7.51 4.91
N ILE A 678 16.52 -8.23 4.01
CA ILE A 678 17.90 -7.93 3.57
C ILE A 678 17.93 -6.57 2.85
N ILE A 679 17.00 -6.36 1.91
CA ILE A 679 16.91 -5.11 1.15
C ILE A 679 16.62 -3.93 2.09
N LYS A 680 15.66 -4.07 2.99
CA LYS A 680 15.31 -3.02 3.98
C LYS A 680 16.51 -2.61 4.84
N LYS A 681 17.34 -3.59 5.23
CA LYS A 681 18.51 -3.37 6.07
C LYS A 681 19.63 -2.63 5.36
N ASP A 682 19.92 -2.99 4.09
CA ASP A 682 21.13 -2.56 3.40
C ASP A 682 20.91 -1.43 2.41
N PHE A 683 19.66 -1.15 1.98
CA PHE A 683 19.34 -0.28 0.85
C PHE A 683 19.98 1.11 0.97
N LYS A 684 19.78 1.82 2.10
CA LYS A 684 20.26 3.19 2.23
C LYS A 684 21.79 3.27 2.17
N ARG A 685 22.47 2.37 2.83
CA ARG A 685 23.94 2.27 2.80
C ARG A 685 24.44 2.01 1.39
N THR A 686 23.88 1.03 0.71
CA THR A 686 24.28 0.66 -0.66
C THR A 686 24.01 1.78 -1.65
N TYR A 687 22.86 2.48 -1.51
CA TYR A 687 22.59 3.65 -2.33
C TYR A 687 23.65 4.75 -2.16
N ASP A 688 24.05 5.06 -0.91
CA ASP A 688 25.04 6.08 -0.63
C ASP A 688 26.43 5.66 -1.16
N GLU A 689 26.81 4.37 -1.01
CA GLU A 689 28.05 3.79 -1.57
C GLU A 689 28.08 3.87 -3.10
N LEU A 690 27.05 3.39 -3.79
CA LEU A 690 26.97 3.45 -5.26
C LEU A 690 26.97 4.89 -5.77
N LYS A 691 26.22 5.79 -5.11
CA LYS A 691 26.19 7.20 -5.48
C LYS A 691 27.59 7.80 -5.41
N SER A 692 28.31 7.60 -4.30
CA SER A 692 29.68 8.10 -4.14
C SER A 692 30.63 7.51 -5.18
N ALA A 693 30.56 6.20 -5.43
CA ALA A 693 31.37 5.54 -6.45
C ALA A 693 31.09 6.07 -7.87
N PHE A 694 29.82 6.37 -8.20
CA PHE A 694 29.50 7.04 -9.47
C PHE A 694 30.06 8.47 -9.53
N GLU A 695 29.94 9.25 -8.45
CA GLU A 695 30.46 10.61 -8.37
C GLU A 695 31.98 10.62 -8.59
N GLU A 696 32.72 9.69 -7.97
CA GLU A 696 34.16 9.53 -8.16
C GLU A 696 34.52 9.14 -9.62
N THR A 697 33.81 8.15 -10.18
CA THR A 697 34.04 7.66 -11.55
C THR A 697 33.75 8.72 -12.60
N LEU A 698 32.84 9.66 -12.30
CA LEU A 698 32.36 10.68 -13.22
C LEU A 698 33.03 12.06 -13.04
N VAL A 699 34.00 12.20 -12.12
CA VAL A 699 34.70 13.49 -11.84
C VAL A 699 35.18 14.20 -13.10
N ASN A 700 35.71 13.45 -14.07
CA ASN A 700 36.26 14.01 -15.32
C ASN A 700 35.21 14.36 -16.39
N TYR A 701 33.91 14.03 -16.16
CA TYR A 701 32.85 14.18 -17.17
C TYR A 701 31.98 15.43 -17.00
N GLN A 702 32.22 16.26 -15.97
CA GLN A 702 31.51 17.52 -15.71
C GLN A 702 29.96 17.35 -15.79
N ILE A 703 29.42 16.45 -15.00
CA ILE A 703 27.98 16.19 -14.99
C ILE A 703 27.21 17.45 -14.56
N SER A 704 26.30 17.94 -15.41
CA SER A 704 25.54 19.17 -15.21
C SER A 704 24.37 18.96 -14.25
N ASN A 705 23.79 17.74 -14.23
CA ASN A 705 22.63 17.41 -13.41
C ASN A 705 22.88 16.17 -12.55
N HIS A 706 23.19 16.38 -11.27
CA HIS A 706 23.44 15.30 -10.30
C HIS A 706 22.25 14.32 -10.14
N ARG A 707 21.05 14.71 -10.59
CA ARG A 707 19.88 13.81 -10.52
C ARG A 707 20.06 12.53 -11.32
N TYR A 708 20.78 12.54 -12.42
CA TYR A 708 21.07 11.33 -13.21
C TYR A 708 21.83 10.29 -12.38
N THR A 709 22.85 10.73 -11.64
CA THR A 709 23.60 9.86 -10.72
C THR A 709 22.70 9.29 -9.62
N HIS A 710 21.86 10.13 -9.03
CA HIS A 710 20.90 9.69 -8.00
C HIS A 710 19.91 8.66 -8.53
N ASN A 711 19.36 8.87 -9.73
CA ASN A 711 18.41 7.95 -10.36
C ASN A 711 19.02 6.56 -10.58
N VAL A 712 20.24 6.53 -11.13
CA VAL A 712 20.94 5.28 -11.44
C VAL A 712 21.37 4.57 -10.15
N ALA A 713 21.91 5.28 -9.17
CA ALA A 713 22.26 4.69 -7.88
C ALA A 713 21.02 4.09 -7.17
N GLN A 714 19.88 4.79 -7.23
CA GLN A 714 18.60 4.30 -6.70
C GLN A 714 18.14 3.01 -7.39
N LEU A 715 18.20 2.99 -8.73
CA LEU A 715 17.80 1.82 -9.53
C LEU A 715 18.67 0.60 -9.22
N LEU A 716 19.98 0.81 -9.17
CA LEU A 716 20.97 -0.27 -9.06
C LEU A 716 21.20 -0.77 -7.64
N SER A 717 20.64 -0.11 -6.61
CA SER A 717 20.83 -0.50 -5.21
C SER A 717 20.30 -1.91 -4.92
N VAL A 718 19.08 -2.24 -5.36
CA VAL A 718 18.48 -3.56 -5.11
C VAL A 718 19.26 -4.68 -5.80
N PRO A 719 19.52 -4.65 -7.13
CA PRO A 719 20.27 -5.70 -7.79
C PRO A 719 21.70 -5.84 -7.23
N TYR A 720 22.36 -4.74 -6.86
CA TYR A 720 23.69 -4.79 -6.29
C TYR A 720 23.71 -5.50 -4.93
N ILE A 721 22.76 -5.20 -4.03
CA ILE A 721 22.60 -5.91 -2.75
C ILE A 721 22.43 -7.40 -2.96
N LEU A 722 21.56 -7.80 -3.87
CA LEU A 722 21.26 -9.22 -4.11
C LEU A 722 22.44 -9.95 -4.77
N ALA A 723 23.11 -9.34 -5.74
CA ALA A 723 24.25 -9.92 -6.45
C ALA A 723 25.48 -10.07 -5.53
N THR A 724 25.82 -9.04 -4.75
CA THR A 724 26.98 -9.09 -3.82
C THR A 724 26.79 -10.09 -2.69
N ARG A 725 25.56 -10.50 -2.38
CA ARG A 725 25.25 -11.55 -1.43
C ARG A 725 25.13 -12.95 -2.06
N GLY A 726 25.32 -13.08 -3.37
CA GLY A 726 25.16 -14.33 -4.11
C GLY A 726 23.73 -14.85 -4.16
N LEU A 727 22.72 -13.98 -3.96
CA LEU A 727 21.30 -14.35 -3.97
C LEU A 727 20.71 -14.39 -5.39
N ILE A 728 21.30 -13.60 -6.30
CA ILE A 728 21.01 -13.61 -7.72
C ILE A 728 22.32 -13.47 -8.51
N THR A 729 22.30 -13.89 -9.78
CA THR A 729 23.40 -13.72 -10.73
C THR A 729 22.91 -12.82 -11.87
N MET A 730 23.62 -11.70 -12.11
CA MET A 730 23.32 -10.76 -13.21
C MET A 730 24.49 -10.62 -14.19
N THR A 731 25.63 -11.20 -13.89
CA THR A 731 26.84 -11.23 -14.72
C THR A 731 27.74 -12.36 -14.28
N ASP A 732 28.59 -12.83 -15.19
CA ASP A 732 29.67 -13.80 -14.89
C ASP A 732 30.97 -13.08 -14.51
N GLU A 733 31.01 -11.75 -14.52
CA GLU A 733 32.17 -10.97 -14.14
C GLU A 733 32.45 -11.09 -12.65
N THR A 734 33.71 -11.27 -12.29
CA THR A 734 34.15 -11.39 -10.89
C THR A 734 34.16 -10.07 -10.14
N ASP A 735 34.40 -8.94 -10.86
CA ASP A 735 34.32 -7.58 -10.31
C ASP A 735 32.93 -6.99 -10.49
N LEU A 736 32.03 -7.36 -9.58
CA LEU A 736 30.65 -6.88 -9.61
C LEU A 736 30.54 -5.34 -9.54
N LEU A 737 31.38 -4.69 -8.71
CA LEU A 737 31.31 -3.24 -8.56
C LEU A 737 31.63 -2.55 -9.90
N ASN A 738 32.70 -2.96 -10.57
CA ASN A 738 33.08 -2.39 -11.85
C ASN A 738 32.01 -2.63 -12.91
N PHE A 739 31.42 -3.84 -12.98
CA PHE A 739 30.32 -4.13 -13.88
C PHE A 739 29.14 -3.18 -13.69
N PHE A 740 28.69 -3.00 -12.43
CA PHE A 740 27.58 -2.10 -12.11
C PHE A 740 27.91 -0.64 -12.40
N LEU A 741 29.15 -0.21 -12.13
CA LEU A 741 29.62 1.15 -12.42
C LEU A 741 29.69 1.44 -13.92
N GLU A 742 30.22 0.54 -14.74
CA GLU A 742 30.30 0.74 -16.19
C GLU A 742 28.90 0.83 -16.82
N HIS A 743 27.95 -0.05 -16.44
CA HIS A 743 26.58 0.00 -16.95
C HIS A 743 25.83 1.25 -16.45
N GLY A 744 25.98 1.60 -15.20
CA GLY A 744 25.37 2.81 -14.63
C GLY A 744 25.98 4.09 -15.20
N LYS A 745 27.29 4.18 -15.34
CA LYS A 745 28.01 5.27 -15.99
C LYS A 745 27.50 5.49 -17.42
N LYS A 746 27.34 4.43 -18.20
CA LYS A 746 26.77 4.51 -19.54
C LYS A 746 25.37 5.14 -19.54
N ALA A 747 24.50 4.76 -18.61
CA ALA A 747 23.16 5.34 -18.48
C ALA A 747 23.18 6.83 -18.09
N ILE A 748 24.08 7.22 -17.16
CA ILE A 748 24.25 8.60 -16.71
C ILE A 748 24.77 9.47 -17.88
N LEU A 749 25.84 9.03 -18.54
CA LEU A 749 26.44 9.77 -19.65
C LEU A 749 25.50 9.89 -20.85
N THR A 750 24.68 8.89 -21.11
CA THR A 750 23.63 8.96 -22.14
C THR A 750 22.63 10.07 -21.84
N SER A 751 22.16 10.18 -20.60
CA SER A 751 21.25 11.27 -20.20
C SER A 751 21.92 12.64 -20.23
N GLU A 752 23.18 12.70 -19.79
CA GLU A 752 23.99 13.94 -19.76
C GLU A 752 24.30 14.44 -21.15
N SER A 753 24.69 13.56 -22.09
CA SER A 753 24.98 13.95 -23.47
C SER A 753 23.79 14.60 -24.15
N ILE A 754 22.59 14.01 -23.96
CA ILE A 754 21.36 14.55 -24.55
C ILE A 754 20.95 15.89 -23.88
N SER A 755 21.16 16.02 -22.57
CA SER A 755 20.87 17.27 -21.85
C SER A 755 21.84 18.41 -22.18
N LYS A 756 23.11 18.10 -22.42
CA LYS A 756 24.15 19.08 -22.77
C LYS A 756 24.17 19.46 -24.23
N ASP A 757 23.60 18.57 -25.07
CA ASP A 757 23.70 18.83 -26.48
C ASP A 757 23.06 20.17 -26.83
N LYS A 758 23.90 21.01 -27.39
CA LYS A 758 23.59 22.09 -28.30
C LYS A 758 22.29 21.75 -28.99
N SER A 759 21.37 22.70 -29.16
CA SER A 759 20.08 22.47 -29.77
C SER A 759 20.16 21.36 -30.80
N SER A 760 19.25 20.42 -30.85
CA SER A 760 19.27 19.31 -31.84
C SER A 760 19.42 19.86 -33.27
N LEU A 761 19.06 21.12 -33.46
CA LEU A 761 19.29 21.88 -34.70
C LEU A 761 20.79 22.17 -34.96
N GLN A 762 21.57 22.43 -33.93
CA GLN A 762 23.01 22.68 -34.13
C GLN A 762 23.76 21.40 -34.56
N GLU A 763 23.36 20.27 -33.95
CA GLU A 763 23.86 18.95 -34.35
C GLU A 763 23.38 18.56 -35.75
N PHE A 764 22.08 18.80 -36.02
CA PHE A 764 21.51 18.61 -37.36
C PHE A 764 22.26 19.39 -38.41
N PHE A 765 22.45 20.68 -38.21
CA PHE A 765 23.17 21.53 -39.19
C PHE A 765 24.66 21.18 -39.30
N GLY A 766 25.31 20.75 -38.22
CA GLY A 766 26.68 20.25 -38.26
C GLY A 766 26.85 19.02 -39.18
N VAL A 767 25.99 18.02 -39.04
CA VAL A 767 26.00 16.83 -39.91
C VAL A 767 25.56 17.18 -41.34
N VAL A 768 24.59 18.08 -41.49
CA VAL A 768 24.17 18.57 -42.84
C VAL A 768 25.30 19.33 -43.54
N GLN A 769 26.14 20.06 -42.79
CA GLN A 769 27.35 20.69 -43.35
C GLN A 769 28.32 19.63 -43.91
N GLU A 770 28.60 18.57 -43.15
CA GLU A 770 29.43 17.47 -43.63
C GLU A 770 28.87 16.80 -44.90
N LEU A 771 27.53 16.65 -44.97
CA LEU A 771 26.86 16.10 -46.14
C LEU A 771 26.97 17.03 -47.36
N LEU A 772 26.98 18.36 -47.16
CA LEU A 772 27.24 19.37 -48.20
C LEU A 772 28.67 19.28 -48.68
N ASP A 773 29.64 19.29 -47.76
CA ASP A 773 31.07 19.24 -48.03
C ASP A 773 31.45 17.97 -48.78
N LYS A 774 30.77 16.85 -48.51
CA LYS A 774 30.90 15.57 -49.22
C LYS A 774 30.15 15.52 -50.56
N GLY A 775 29.46 16.59 -50.96
CA GLY A 775 28.65 16.62 -52.18
C GLY A 775 27.43 15.66 -52.16
N SER A 776 27.01 15.21 -50.97
CA SER A 776 25.89 14.28 -50.81
C SER A 776 24.52 14.95 -50.90
N LEU A 777 24.46 16.27 -50.79
CA LEU A 777 23.27 17.08 -50.99
C LEU A 777 23.30 17.74 -52.35
N VAL A 778 22.21 17.64 -53.09
CA VAL A 778 22.09 18.12 -54.46
C VAL A 778 21.20 19.34 -54.52
N SER A 779 21.69 20.44 -55.11
CA SER A 779 20.89 21.64 -55.38
C SER A 779 19.65 21.29 -56.22
N ASN A 780 18.56 22.00 -56.01
CA ASN A 780 17.24 21.75 -56.60
C ASN A 780 16.55 20.41 -56.23
N VAL A 781 17.19 19.56 -55.42
CA VAL A 781 16.62 18.33 -54.89
C VAL A 781 16.44 18.44 -53.35
N HIS A 782 17.51 18.84 -52.68
CA HIS A 782 17.56 18.93 -51.22
C HIS A 782 17.41 20.38 -50.74
N TYR A 783 17.98 21.34 -51.48
CA TYR A 783 17.87 22.75 -51.18
C TYR A 783 17.88 23.60 -52.49
N ARG A 784 17.49 24.86 -52.39
CA ARG A 784 17.50 25.82 -53.49
C ARG A 784 17.91 27.20 -52.97
N LEU A 785 18.93 27.77 -53.55
CA LEU A 785 19.40 29.13 -53.25
C LEU A 785 18.65 30.16 -54.09
N HIS A 786 18.16 31.22 -53.43
CA HIS A 786 17.51 32.39 -54.06
C HIS A 786 18.11 33.65 -53.46
N GLY A 787 19.20 34.16 -54.07
CA GLY A 787 19.96 35.30 -53.54
C GLY A 787 20.54 35.04 -52.17
N SER A 788 20.12 35.78 -51.14
CA SER A 788 20.53 35.55 -49.72
C SER A 788 19.67 34.53 -48.96
N GLU A 789 18.67 33.97 -49.58
CA GLU A 789 17.78 33.00 -48.95
C GLU A 789 18.00 31.60 -49.51
N VAL A 790 17.85 30.60 -48.64
CA VAL A 790 17.82 29.20 -49.02
C VAL A 790 16.47 28.57 -48.67
N THR A 791 15.89 27.86 -49.63
CA THR A 791 14.74 26.99 -49.37
C THR A 791 15.25 25.56 -49.23
N VAL A 792 14.92 24.94 -48.09
CA VAL A 792 15.38 23.62 -47.66
C VAL A 792 14.22 22.63 -47.73
N ASN A 793 14.42 21.51 -48.44
CA ASN A 793 13.48 20.37 -48.32
C ASN A 793 13.84 19.55 -47.07
N PHE A 794 13.20 19.89 -45.97
CA PHE A 794 13.56 19.39 -44.66
C PHE A 794 13.46 17.85 -44.57
N ARG A 795 12.45 17.26 -45.17
CA ARG A 795 12.25 15.82 -45.17
C ARG A 795 13.33 15.06 -45.93
N ARG A 796 13.77 15.59 -47.10
CA ARG A 796 14.81 14.94 -47.88
C ARG A 796 16.20 15.10 -47.27
N ILE A 797 16.47 16.24 -46.68
CA ILE A 797 17.72 16.46 -45.93
C ILE A 797 17.73 15.58 -44.67
N TYR A 798 16.60 15.50 -43.96
CA TYR A 798 16.51 14.66 -42.78
C TYR A 798 16.80 13.18 -43.09
N GLN A 799 16.33 12.63 -44.18
CA GLN A 799 16.66 11.26 -44.58
C GLN A 799 18.15 11.01 -44.77
N LYS A 800 18.86 11.98 -45.33
CA LYS A 800 20.33 11.94 -45.48
C LYS A 800 21.04 12.13 -44.14
N PHE A 801 20.56 13.08 -43.34
CA PHE A 801 21.02 13.31 -41.99
C PHE A 801 20.88 12.07 -41.11
N GLU A 802 19.70 11.44 -41.06
CA GLU A 802 19.44 10.26 -40.24
C GLU A 802 20.46 9.13 -40.53
N PHE A 803 20.73 8.87 -41.79
CA PHE A 803 21.72 7.85 -42.18
C PHE A 803 23.15 8.22 -41.77
N GLU A 804 23.57 9.44 -42.04
CA GLU A 804 24.94 9.92 -41.75
C GLU A 804 25.16 10.06 -40.24
N PHE A 805 24.17 10.55 -39.50
CA PHE A 805 24.21 10.65 -38.06
C PHE A 805 24.44 9.29 -37.41
N ARG A 806 23.68 8.28 -37.86
CA ARG A 806 23.86 6.90 -37.36
C ARG A 806 25.26 6.36 -37.71
N ARG A 807 25.75 6.65 -38.88
CA ARG A 807 27.08 6.22 -39.28
C ARG A 807 28.20 6.88 -38.45
N LEU A 808 28.09 8.16 -38.17
CA LEU A 808 29.05 8.91 -37.35
C LEU A 808 29.04 8.44 -35.90
N ASN A 809 27.87 8.11 -35.37
CA ASN A 809 27.68 7.61 -33.99
C ASN A 809 27.73 6.08 -33.91
N ARG A 810 28.32 5.40 -34.87
CA ARG A 810 28.47 3.92 -34.95
C ARG A 810 27.15 3.17 -34.69
N PHE A 811 26.00 3.77 -35.04
CA PHE A 811 24.64 3.25 -34.78
C PHE A 811 24.29 3.07 -33.28
N GLU A 812 25.05 3.65 -32.38
CA GLU A 812 24.81 3.55 -30.93
C GLU A 812 23.84 4.60 -30.42
N VAL A 813 23.68 5.72 -31.09
CA VAL A 813 22.84 6.86 -30.74
C VAL A 813 21.72 7.05 -31.77
N ALA A 814 20.50 7.31 -31.33
CA ALA A 814 19.40 7.65 -32.22
C ALA A 814 19.48 9.12 -32.64
N PRO A 815 19.29 9.45 -33.93
CA PRO A 815 19.23 10.84 -34.36
C PRO A 815 18.00 11.55 -33.78
N PRO A 816 18.10 12.88 -33.55
CA PRO A 816 16.93 13.70 -33.27
C PRO A 816 15.84 13.44 -34.31
N SER A 817 14.58 13.27 -33.89
CA SER A 817 13.50 13.02 -34.83
C SER A 817 13.19 14.27 -35.65
N ILE A 818 12.66 14.08 -36.86
CA ILE A 818 12.24 15.19 -37.73
C ILE A 818 11.24 16.13 -37.04
N HIS A 819 10.41 15.58 -36.12
CA HIS A 819 9.44 16.35 -35.36
C HIS A 819 10.10 17.23 -34.29
N VAL A 820 11.13 16.72 -33.60
CA VAL A 820 11.91 17.48 -32.62
C VAL A 820 12.61 18.64 -33.31
N LEU A 821 13.33 18.37 -34.39
CA LEU A 821 14.00 19.41 -35.17
C LEU A 821 13.03 20.45 -35.71
N ARG A 822 11.85 20.04 -36.15
CA ARG A 822 10.81 20.95 -36.63
C ARG A 822 10.24 21.82 -35.50
N GLU A 823 9.97 21.25 -34.33
CA GLU A 823 9.49 22.01 -33.17
C GLU A 823 10.55 23.01 -32.67
N GLU A 824 11.83 22.62 -32.63
CA GLU A 824 12.92 23.56 -32.32
C GLU A 824 12.97 24.73 -33.32
N LEU A 825 12.81 24.45 -34.62
CA LEU A 825 12.70 25.50 -35.64
C LEU A 825 11.47 26.39 -35.40
N LEU A 826 10.32 25.81 -35.09
CA LEU A 826 9.10 26.55 -34.78
C LEU A 826 9.25 27.40 -33.51
N GLN A 827 9.93 26.92 -32.48
CA GLN A 827 10.22 27.68 -31.26
C GLN A 827 11.13 28.90 -31.55
N LEU A 828 12.08 28.76 -32.44
CA LEU A 828 12.89 29.91 -32.91
C LEU A 828 12.04 30.96 -33.66
N VAL A 829 11.04 30.49 -34.41
CA VAL A 829 10.06 31.37 -35.12
C VAL A 829 9.10 32.05 -34.16
N ASN A 830 8.68 31.37 -33.10
CA ASN A 830 7.65 31.87 -32.18
C ASN A 830 8.18 32.83 -31.09
N LYS A 831 9.49 33.13 -31.05
CA LYS A 831 10.05 34.15 -30.18
C LYS A 831 9.89 35.53 -30.80
N PRO A 832 9.05 36.44 -30.30
CA PRO A 832 8.73 37.73 -30.98
C PRO A 832 9.91 38.67 -31.17
N GLU A 833 10.99 38.50 -30.38
CA GLU A 833 12.18 39.35 -30.39
C GLU A 833 13.29 38.82 -31.31
N SER A 834 13.12 37.63 -31.91
CA SER A 834 14.12 36.98 -32.73
C SER A 834 14.02 37.43 -34.18
N GLU A 835 15.17 37.80 -34.80
CA GLU A 835 15.24 38.02 -36.24
C GLU A 835 14.86 36.78 -37.04
N PHE A 836 15.02 35.59 -36.50
CA PHE A 836 14.56 34.33 -37.07
C PHE A 836 13.04 34.30 -37.29
N PHE A 837 12.28 34.91 -36.38
CA PHE A 837 10.82 35.03 -36.50
C PHE A 837 10.38 35.76 -37.77
N LYS A 838 11.16 36.76 -38.20
CA LYS A 838 10.82 37.60 -39.36
C LYS A 838 11.22 36.99 -40.69
N LYS A 839 12.15 36.04 -40.69
CA LYS A 839 12.83 35.57 -41.91
C LYS A 839 12.67 34.07 -42.19
N LEU A 840 12.20 33.24 -41.25
CA LEU A 840 11.94 31.81 -41.48
C LEU A 840 10.46 31.61 -41.88
N ARG A 841 10.22 31.05 -43.04
CA ARG A 841 8.86 30.79 -43.54
C ARG A 841 8.71 29.32 -43.88
N PHE A 842 7.73 28.63 -43.28
CA PHE A 842 7.30 27.33 -43.78
C PHE A 842 6.47 27.53 -45.05
N VAL A 843 6.85 26.85 -46.12
CA VAL A 843 6.15 26.97 -47.41
C VAL A 843 4.80 26.30 -47.31
N LYS A 844 3.73 27.10 -47.35
CA LYS A 844 2.35 26.67 -47.42
C LYS A 844 1.91 26.57 -48.87
N GLU A 845 1.89 25.38 -49.48
CA GLU A 845 1.27 25.05 -50.76
C GLU A 845 1.98 25.35 -52.08
N ASN A 846 1.65 24.55 -53.09
CA ASN A 846 2.20 24.42 -54.43
C ASN A 846 1.93 25.64 -55.28
N GLU A 847 2.94 26.26 -55.81
CA GLU A 847 2.83 26.99 -57.09
C GLU A 847 2.86 25.97 -58.25
N PRO A 848 1.90 25.98 -59.16
CA PRO A 848 1.86 25.07 -60.33
C PRO A 848 3.07 25.30 -61.24
N GLY A 849 3.88 24.26 -61.48
CA GLY A 849 4.97 24.28 -62.43
C GLY A 849 6.40 24.25 -61.84
N LYS A 850 6.58 24.24 -60.51
CA LYS A 850 7.87 24.08 -59.84
C LYS A 850 7.97 22.74 -59.11
N ILE A 851 9.12 22.08 -59.16
CA ILE A 851 9.42 20.81 -58.50
C ILE A 851 9.03 20.89 -57.04
N ASP A 852 8.23 19.92 -56.64
CA ASP A 852 7.47 19.80 -55.40
C ASP A 852 8.35 19.91 -54.14
N PHE A 853 8.45 21.13 -53.57
CA PHE A 853 8.92 21.40 -52.23
C PHE A 853 7.72 21.40 -51.22
N ALA A 854 6.69 20.58 -51.51
CA ALA A 854 5.43 20.56 -50.79
C ALA A 854 5.60 19.98 -49.42
N ARG A 855 4.95 20.61 -48.48
CA ARG A 855 4.60 20.24 -47.09
C ARG A 855 5.68 20.28 -46.01
N ASP A 856 6.99 20.03 -46.29
CA ASP A 856 8.03 19.99 -45.23
C ASP A 856 9.27 20.81 -45.62
N SER A 857 9.03 21.97 -46.24
CA SER A 857 10.12 22.87 -46.64
C SER A 857 10.05 24.20 -45.89
N PHE A 858 11.20 24.78 -45.59
CA PHE A 858 11.30 26.13 -45.04
C PHE A 858 12.29 26.98 -45.82
N SER A 859 12.08 28.29 -45.84
CA SER A 859 13.00 29.27 -46.40
C SER A 859 13.57 30.12 -45.27
N VAL A 860 14.89 30.37 -45.32
CA VAL A 860 15.59 31.14 -44.31
C VAL A 860 16.77 31.92 -44.96
N ASP A 861 17.13 33.06 -44.38
CA ASP A 861 18.32 33.82 -44.80
C ASP A 861 19.59 33.06 -44.43
N CYS A 862 20.49 32.86 -45.41
CA CYS A 862 21.74 32.12 -45.22
C CYS A 862 22.64 32.73 -44.12
N ARG A 863 22.61 34.07 -43.93
CA ARG A 863 23.39 34.74 -42.87
C ARG A 863 22.93 34.33 -41.46
N LEU A 864 21.63 34.12 -41.29
CA LEU A 864 21.08 33.65 -40.01
C LEU A 864 21.49 32.20 -39.71
N LEU A 865 21.54 31.33 -40.70
CA LEU A 865 22.05 29.98 -40.53
C LEU A 865 23.52 29.97 -40.12
N LYS A 866 24.33 30.83 -40.72
CA LYS A 866 25.74 30.99 -40.37
C LYS A 866 25.90 31.53 -38.93
N GLU A 867 25.21 32.60 -38.63
CA GLU A 867 25.27 33.25 -37.31
C GLU A 867 24.82 32.34 -36.16
N LYS A 868 23.72 31.59 -36.38
CA LYS A 868 23.09 30.79 -35.34
C LYS A 868 23.65 29.37 -35.19
N PHE A 869 24.00 28.75 -36.30
CA PHE A 869 24.42 27.34 -36.37
C PHE A 869 25.80 27.10 -36.98
N ASP A 870 26.52 28.17 -37.34
CA ASP A 870 27.81 28.13 -38.11
C ASP A 870 27.69 27.29 -39.39
N PHE A 871 26.58 27.45 -40.11
CA PHE A 871 26.20 26.65 -41.26
C PHE A 871 26.12 27.50 -42.55
N GLU A 872 26.80 27.04 -43.59
CA GLU A 872 26.81 27.72 -44.90
C GLU A 872 26.42 26.76 -46.03
N PHE A 873 25.46 27.18 -46.86
CA PHE A 873 25.26 26.56 -48.19
C PHE A 873 26.24 27.14 -49.16
N SER A 874 27.30 26.37 -49.54
CA SER A 874 28.26 26.70 -50.57
C SER A 874 27.75 26.39 -51.97
#